data_b5798a0c472c7f136e6326b733609854
#
_entry.id   b5798a0c472c7f136e6326b733609854
#
_cell.length_a   1.000
_cell.length_b   1.000
_cell.length_c   1.000
_cell.angle_alpha   90.00
_cell.angle_beta   90.00
_cell.angle_gamma   90.00
#
_symmetry.space_group_name_H-M   'P 1'
#
loop_
_entity.id
_entity.type
_entity.pdbx_description
1 polymer ?
#
loop_
_entity_poly.entity_id
_entity_poly.type
_entity_poly.pdbx_seq_one_letter_code
_entity_poly.pdbx_strand_id
1 'polypeptide(L)'
;MKKKIHQLLIFSFLVLLSSCSKDAYDDYYGRPDSLEPPIYQQLEARGNFKNLLVLIEKAGYKDILGKAGYWTMMAPNDDAFAKFFQEQGITDVNKIDAETAGKIVRYALIYNAFRTEQLSDYQSQTGWVLDNAFRRRTAYYDGFVTKTINGQPKVIVSSNRNGGFYAVGDNNNKYISYFTNEYFAAKGLSAVDFNYFYPNAEFTGFNVLDSKVTEADIVAENGIIHEIDKVILPTPTLEQYLEQKPQYSKFRELLENYGLVSYVFSQDATNTYRNYTGKSDNVEIKLYDPVLSFSPNNENFLKQADNDGQSDLYTMMVPENAPLEEFISKILLKNYASLNTLPLYIFRDFINAHMVPNAVWPSKGTANSNALNENLRFDFNTDIKDAKILSNGFFYGTNKIQKSNLFYSVYTSAYLDPKFTMATRLMNDGSGLKEMISNINTRYTLFLPSDAKLMELGFGYNTTLSSWTYINPAVGGSSVASAVARARLLRILYNGIVLTPKGELNDLSGSGIIRSGDLDLPGEYIKWNNNKLYAAGNEVTGVPVGIIGHEDQQNGRTYYIDNLLQYSEEMQGLKLKRLSETPNSQYLAFFEYLKNSTLYDPATGKIQGVDLGTSYTFLIPNNAAIAKAKAAGVLPPSITPSLQNEKEKVVDFIRAHILVNRTVSDDGLTTGEFETLRKDSFDEKIYVLVQSTPGTLSFRDSYLNWAHYIPSQSNNLADRSLIHLVDNYLTYQP
;
A
#
# COMPACT_ATOMS: atom_id res chain seq x y z
N MET A 1 89.55 -37.01 23.89
CA MET A 1 88.24 -36.35 24.15
C MET A 1 87.49 -35.93 22.88
N LYS A 2 88.11 -35.35 21.86
CA LYS A 2 87.42 -34.86 20.64
C LYS A 2 86.71 -35.98 19.84
N LYS A 3 87.24 -37.20 19.77
CA LYS A 3 86.57 -38.31 19.02
C LYS A 3 85.31 -38.84 19.68
N LYS A 4 85.17 -38.79 21.01
CA LYS A 4 83.96 -39.22 21.72
C LYS A 4 82.84 -38.17 21.65
N ILE A 5 83.17 -36.91 21.54
CA ILE A 5 82.19 -35.81 21.36
C ILE A 5 81.59 -35.87 19.95
N HIS A 6 82.39 -36.19 18.93
CA HIS A 6 81.85 -36.37 17.55
C HIS A 6 80.94 -37.58 17.43
N GLN A 7 81.22 -38.69 18.10
CA GLN A 7 80.38 -39.84 18.14
C GLN A 7 79.07 -39.60 18.91
N LEU A 8 79.12 -38.82 19.98
CA LEU A 8 77.91 -38.44 20.72
C LEU A 8 77.05 -37.48 19.95
N LEU A 9 77.65 -36.54 19.20
CA LEU A 9 76.90 -35.61 18.32
C LEU A 9 76.23 -36.33 17.09
N ILE A 10 76.96 -37.31 16.53
CA ILE A 10 76.43 -38.11 15.44
C ILE A 10 75.25 -39.01 15.93
N PHE A 11 75.39 -39.56 17.14
CA PHE A 11 74.34 -40.41 17.73
C PHE A 11 73.11 -39.59 18.14
N SER A 12 73.34 -38.35 18.66
CA SER A 12 72.25 -37.40 18.97
C SER A 12 71.51 -36.91 17.71
N PHE A 13 72.26 -36.73 16.60
CA PHE A 13 71.66 -36.35 15.32
C PHE A 13 70.88 -37.47 14.65
N LEU A 14 71.31 -38.74 14.80
CA LEU A 14 70.64 -39.94 14.36
C LEU A 14 69.32 -40.19 15.16
N VAL A 15 69.35 -39.92 16.47
CA VAL A 15 68.12 -40.03 17.31
C VAL A 15 67.12 -38.94 17.01
N LEU A 16 67.57 -37.75 16.61
CA LEU A 16 66.71 -36.68 16.16
C LEU A 16 66.02 -36.96 14.77
N LEU A 17 66.69 -37.74 13.93
CA LEU A 17 66.14 -38.15 12.65
C LEU A 17 65.15 -39.35 12.73
N SER A 18 65.18 -40.12 13.81
CA SER A 18 64.20 -41.22 14.02
C SER A 18 63.01 -40.78 14.87
N SER A 19 62.93 -39.52 15.31
CA SER A 19 61.84 -38.96 16.12
C SER A 19 60.61 -38.43 15.30
N CYS A 20 60.75 -38.50 13.99
CA CYS A 20 59.52 -38.20 13.12
C CYS A 20 59.14 -39.50 12.46
N SER A 21 58.55 -40.43 13.21
CA SER A 21 57.75 -41.48 12.57
C SER A 21 56.44 -40.87 12.07
N LYS A 22 56.14 -41.08 10.83
CA LYS A 22 54.90 -40.65 10.18
C LYS A 22 53.67 -41.13 10.97
N ASP A 23 53.83 -42.29 11.62
CA ASP A 23 52.82 -42.94 12.44
C ASP A 23 52.50 -42.17 13.73
N ALA A 24 53.54 -41.64 14.45
CA ALA A 24 53.30 -40.85 15.65
C ALA A 24 52.69 -39.44 15.39
N TYR A 25 52.93 -38.90 14.20
CA TYR A 25 52.27 -37.65 13.75
C TYR A 25 50.84 -37.94 13.32
N ASP A 26 50.58 -39.04 12.61
CA ASP A 26 49.28 -39.49 12.18
C ASP A 26 48.39 -39.92 13.37
N ASP A 27 48.97 -40.56 14.44
CA ASP A 27 48.27 -40.86 15.70
C ASP A 27 47.87 -39.64 16.50
N TYR A 28 48.63 -38.53 16.46
CA TYR A 28 48.38 -37.33 17.25
C TYR A 28 47.57 -36.28 16.48
N TYR A 29 47.75 -36.16 15.17
CA TYR A 29 47.09 -35.21 14.29
C TYR A 29 46.17 -35.89 13.28
N GLY A 30 46.19 -37.21 13.27
CA GLY A 30 45.31 -38.01 12.43
C GLY A 30 43.84 -37.89 12.86
N ARG A 31 42.98 -38.18 11.97
CA ARG A 31 41.55 -38.20 12.20
C ARG A 31 41.19 -39.28 13.23
N PRO A 32 40.46 -39.02 14.31
CA PRO A 32 39.97 -40.06 15.22
C PRO A 32 39.10 -41.10 14.48
N ASP A 33 39.32 -42.38 14.68
CA ASP A 33 38.54 -43.46 14.12
C ASP A 33 37.07 -43.43 14.52
N SER A 34 36.72 -42.66 15.55
CA SER A 34 35.34 -42.49 16.03
C SER A 34 34.53 -41.45 15.25
N LEU A 35 35.12 -40.69 14.31
CA LEU A 35 34.44 -39.74 13.48
C LEU A 35 33.93 -40.40 12.19
N GLU A 36 32.70 -40.06 11.81
CA GLU A 36 32.15 -40.47 10.52
C GLU A 36 33.00 -39.91 9.37
N PRO A 37 33.08 -40.62 8.22
CA PRO A 37 33.76 -40.11 7.03
C PRO A 37 33.22 -38.74 6.58
N PRO A 38 34.03 -37.87 5.94
CA PRO A 38 33.55 -36.65 5.30
C PRO A 38 32.51 -37.00 4.20
N ILE A 39 31.71 -36.01 3.76
CA ILE A 39 30.61 -36.20 2.81
C ILE A 39 31.04 -37.02 1.57
N TYR A 40 32.18 -36.67 0.94
CA TYR A 40 32.64 -37.36 -0.26
C TYR A 40 32.86 -38.85 -0.02
N GLN A 41 33.61 -39.22 1.02
CA GLN A 41 33.93 -40.58 1.39
C GLN A 41 32.70 -41.34 1.90
N GLN A 42 31.76 -40.64 2.58
CA GLN A 42 30.49 -41.25 2.99
C GLN A 42 29.63 -41.65 1.80
N LEU A 43 29.55 -40.78 0.77
CA LEU A 43 28.86 -41.10 -0.51
C LEU A 43 29.55 -42.27 -1.25
N GLU A 44 30.91 -42.30 -1.26
CA GLU A 44 31.66 -43.36 -1.90
C GLU A 44 31.43 -44.72 -1.21
N ALA A 45 31.46 -44.74 0.11
CA ALA A 45 31.25 -45.97 0.89
C ALA A 45 29.84 -46.57 0.71
N ARG A 46 28.83 -45.76 0.47
CA ARG A 46 27.45 -46.21 0.25
C ARG A 46 27.24 -46.88 -1.10
N GLY A 47 27.99 -46.53 -2.13
CA GLY A 47 28.05 -47.19 -3.41
C GLY A 47 26.88 -46.92 -4.37
N ASN A 48 25.84 -46.17 -3.95
CA ASN A 48 24.65 -45.82 -4.77
C ASN A 48 24.65 -44.35 -5.23
N PHE A 49 25.81 -43.67 -5.20
CA PHE A 49 26.00 -42.27 -5.60
C PHE A 49 27.09 -42.09 -6.66
N LYS A 50 27.35 -43.13 -7.49
CA LYS A 50 28.42 -43.11 -8.48
C LYS A 50 28.36 -41.94 -9.44
N ASN A 51 27.17 -41.63 -9.95
CA ASN A 51 26.96 -40.52 -10.86
C ASN A 51 27.20 -39.17 -10.16
N LEU A 52 26.73 -39.01 -8.94
CA LEU A 52 26.95 -37.79 -8.14
C LEU A 52 28.43 -37.54 -7.87
N LEU A 53 29.17 -38.57 -7.52
CA LEU A 53 30.64 -38.49 -7.29
C LEU A 53 31.40 -38.01 -8.53
N VAL A 54 31.03 -38.48 -9.72
CA VAL A 54 31.58 -37.97 -11.00
C VAL A 54 31.30 -36.49 -11.18
N LEU A 55 30.07 -36.04 -10.86
CA LEU A 55 29.73 -34.61 -10.98
C LEU A 55 30.43 -33.75 -9.93
N ILE A 56 30.63 -34.27 -8.71
CA ILE A 56 31.39 -33.58 -7.66
C ILE A 56 32.85 -33.33 -8.11
N GLU A 57 33.47 -34.31 -8.76
CA GLU A 57 34.80 -34.16 -9.33
C GLU A 57 34.83 -33.15 -10.48
N LYS A 58 33.89 -33.26 -11.45
CA LYS A 58 33.76 -32.29 -12.54
C LYS A 58 33.51 -30.88 -12.10
N ALA A 59 32.74 -30.69 -11.02
CA ALA A 59 32.46 -29.40 -10.41
C ALA A 59 33.64 -28.84 -9.58
N GLY A 60 34.69 -29.63 -9.36
CA GLY A 60 35.83 -29.22 -8.54
C GLY A 60 35.57 -29.19 -7.02
N TYR A 61 34.57 -29.96 -6.56
CA TYR A 61 34.15 -29.93 -5.14
C TYR A 61 34.65 -31.12 -4.33
N LYS A 62 35.47 -32.06 -4.93
CA LYS A 62 36.00 -33.24 -4.25
C LYS A 62 36.75 -32.90 -2.98
N ASP A 63 37.71 -31.98 -3.06
CA ASP A 63 38.52 -31.60 -1.90
C ASP A 63 37.72 -30.86 -0.84
N ILE A 64 36.74 -30.03 -1.24
CA ILE A 64 35.84 -29.29 -0.36
C ILE A 64 35.00 -30.29 0.46
N LEU A 65 34.35 -31.22 -0.20
CA LEU A 65 33.50 -32.22 0.44
C LEU A 65 34.24 -33.36 1.12
N GLY A 66 35.51 -33.58 0.74
CA GLY A 66 36.35 -34.61 1.31
C GLY A 66 37.21 -34.21 2.51
N LYS A 67 37.29 -32.88 2.84
CA LYS A 67 38.25 -32.41 3.84
C LYS A 67 37.76 -31.31 4.77
N ALA A 68 36.80 -30.49 4.33
CA ALA A 68 36.48 -29.25 5.05
C ALA A 68 35.03 -28.77 4.84
N GLY A 69 34.66 -27.77 5.64
CA GLY A 69 33.38 -27.08 5.57
C GLY A 69 32.30 -27.69 6.45
N TYR A 70 31.15 -27.02 6.46
CA TYR A 70 29.93 -27.48 7.11
C TYR A 70 28.79 -27.38 6.08
N TRP A 71 28.25 -28.52 5.65
CA TRP A 71 27.31 -28.59 4.56
C TRP A 71 26.11 -29.49 4.90
N THR A 72 24.93 -29.12 4.38
CA THR A 72 23.84 -30.07 4.19
C THR A 72 23.77 -30.40 2.71
N MET A 73 23.88 -31.66 2.34
CA MET A 73 23.84 -32.10 0.96
C MET A 73 22.53 -32.83 0.66
N MET A 74 21.77 -32.32 -0.30
CA MET A 74 20.61 -32.99 -0.88
C MET A 74 21.13 -33.90 -2.00
N ALA A 75 21.42 -35.16 -1.69
CA ALA A 75 22.19 -36.07 -2.55
C ALA A 75 21.28 -36.92 -3.42
N PRO A 76 21.17 -36.68 -4.75
CA PRO A 76 20.46 -37.60 -5.66
C PRO A 76 21.23 -38.90 -5.83
N ASN A 77 20.54 -40.03 -5.65
CA ASN A 77 21.11 -41.36 -5.83
C ASN A 77 21.21 -41.77 -7.32
N ASP A 78 21.78 -42.95 -7.62
CA ASP A 78 21.95 -43.40 -8.99
C ASP A 78 20.61 -43.65 -9.71
N ASP A 79 19.55 -44.03 -9.00
CA ASP A 79 18.21 -44.18 -9.58
C ASP A 79 17.60 -42.81 -9.97
N ALA A 80 17.86 -41.77 -9.18
CA ALA A 80 17.52 -40.42 -9.53
C ALA A 80 18.20 -39.93 -10.80
N PHE A 81 19.48 -40.28 -10.96
CA PHE A 81 20.24 -40.02 -12.21
C PHE A 81 19.75 -40.81 -13.39
N ALA A 82 19.34 -42.06 -13.22
CA ALA A 82 18.76 -42.85 -14.31
C ALA A 82 17.49 -42.19 -14.88
N LYS A 83 16.61 -41.70 -14.02
CA LYS A 83 15.42 -40.95 -14.43
C LYS A 83 15.81 -39.63 -15.13
N PHE A 84 16.73 -38.85 -14.56
CA PHE A 84 17.22 -37.59 -15.13
C PHE A 84 17.84 -37.81 -16.52
N PHE A 85 18.63 -38.84 -16.73
CA PHE A 85 19.22 -39.19 -18.04
C PHE A 85 18.13 -39.50 -19.08
N GLN A 86 17.12 -40.26 -18.70
CA GLN A 86 15.99 -40.54 -19.57
C GLN A 86 15.22 -39.28 -19.96
N GLU A 87 14.93 -38.40 -18.98
CA GLU A 87 14.19 -37.15 -19.19
C GLU A 87 14.97 -36.16 -20.06
N GLN A 88 16.29 -36.06 -19.89
CA GLN A 88 17.15 -35.13 -20.63
C GLN A 88 17.72 -35.73 -21.94
N GLY A 89 17.46 -36.99 -22.25
CA GLY A 89 18.04 -37.65 -23.40
C GLY A 89 19.57 -37.83 -23.31
N ILE A 90 20.12 -37.93 -22.09
CA ILE A 90 21.54 -38.11 -21.81
C ILE A 90 21.85 -39.58 -21.69
N THR A 91 22.94 -40.04 -22.28
CA THR A 91 23.29 -41.47 -22.29
C THR A 91 24.07 -41.93 -21.07
N ASP A 92 24.87 -41.03 -20.50
CA ASP A 92 25.65 -41.31 -19.28
C ASP A 92 26.14 -39.99 -18.65
N VAL A 93 26.60 -40.05 -17.40
CA VAL A 93 27.07 -38.90 -16.60
C VAL A 93 28.26 -38.15 -17.23
N ASN A 94 29.10 -38.84 -18.07
CA ASN A 94 30.24 -38.19 -18.70
C ASN A 94 29.86 -37.20 -19.79
N LYS A 95 28.62 -37.24 -20.27
CA LYS A 95 28.06 -36.26 -21.23
C LYS A 95 27.64 -34.93 -20.57
N ILE A 96 27.51 -34.91 -19.26
CA ILE A 96 27.23 -33.68 -18.52
C ILE A 96 28.52 -32.85 -18.49
N ASP A 97 28.46 -31.60 -18.97
CA ASP A 97 29.58 -30.66 -18.93
C ASP A 97 29.88 -30.15 -17.51
N ALA A 98 31.04 -29.51 -17.32
CA ALA A 98 31.46 -28.99 -16.02
C ALA A 98 30.57 -27.89 -15.48
N GLU A 99 29.95 -27.06 -16.33
CA GLU A 99 29.01 -26.02 -15.94
C GLU A 99 27.74 -26.62 -15.36
N THR A 100 27.13 -27.55 -16.08
CA THR A 100 25.92 -28.27 -15.63
C THR A 100 26.20 -29.12 -14.39
N ALA A 101 27.35 -29.78 -14.29
CA ALA A 101 27.81 -30.47 -13.08
C ALA A 101 27.88 -29.51 -11.91
N GLY A 102 28.45 -28.29 -12.12
CA GLY A 102 28.52 -27.25 -11.13
C GLY A 102 27.14 -26.72 -10.68
N LYS A 103 26.16 -26.65 -11.61
CA LYS A 103 24.77 -26.27 -11.27
C LYS A 103 24.16 -27.33 -10.34
N ILE A 104 24.22 -28.61 -10.69
CA ILE A 104 23.65 -29.71 -9.90
C ILE A 104 24.28 -29.75 -8.51
N VAL A 105 25.62 -29.82 -8.43
CA VAL A 105 26.35 -30.00 -7.15
C VAL A 105 26.17 -28.81 -6.23
N ARG A 106 26.38 -27.58 -6.73
CA ARG A 106 26.32 -26.39 -5.89
C ARG A 106 24.88 -26.05 -5.44
N TYR A 107 23.88 -26.36 -6.25
CA TYR A 107 22.47 -26.14 -5.87
C TYR A 107 21.98 -27.15 -4.84
N ALA A 108 22.54 -28.37 -4.86
CA ALA A 108 22.28 -29.41 -3.88
C ALA A 108 23.01 -29.19 -2.52
N LEU A 109 23.91 -28.21 -2.44
CA LEU A 109 24.68 -27.89 -1.23
C LEU A 109 24.10 -26.67 -0.51
N ILE A 110 23.60 -26.87 0.70
CA ILE A 110 23.14 -25.84 1.63
C ILE A 110 24.27 -25.52 2.60
N TYR A 111 24.47 -24.23 2.90
CA TYR A 111 25.41 -23.82 3.94
C TYR A 111 24.97 -24.29 5.32
N ASN A 112 25.92 -24.72 6.15
CA ASN A 112 25.75 -25.32 7.47
C ASN A 112 25.16 -26.74 7.44
N ALA A 113 25.37 -27.49 8.52
CA ALA A 113 24.94 -28.88 8.67
C ALA A 113 23.61 -28.93 9.43
N PHE A 114 22.52 -29.23 8.74
CA PHE A 114 21.18 -29.27 9.31
C PHE A 114 20.64 -30.70 9.30
N ARG A 115 20.27 -31.21 10.47
CA ARG A 115 19.41 -32.39 10.58
C ARG A 115 17.97 -31.98 10.27
N THR A 116 17.10 -32.97 10.01
CA THR A 116 15.68 -32.75 9.72
C THR A 116 15.01 -31.88 10.81
N GLU A 117 15.29 -32.16 12.09
CA GLU A 117 14.77 -31.41 13.23
C GLU A 117 15.20 -29.94 13.30
N GLN A 118 16.27 -29.56 12.61
CA GLN A 118 16.84 -28.20 12.62
C GLN A 118 16.65 -27.47 11.30
N LEU A 119 16.30 -28.21 10.25
CA LEU A 119 16.25 -27.67 8.90
C LEU A 119 15.21 -26.55 8.79
N SER A 120 14.07 -26.71 9.46
CA SER A 120 12.98 -25.72 9.46
C SER A 120 13.11 -24.62 10.53
N ASP A 121 14.18 -24.61 11.33
CA ASP A 121 14.39 -23.56 12.32
C ASP A 121 14.85 -22.26 11.66
N TYR A 122 14.27 -21.15 12.07
CA TYR A 122 14.59 -19.83 11.57
C TYR A 122 15.36 -19.02 12.60
N GLN A 123 16.51 -18.50 12.23
CA GLN A 123 17.27 -17.58 13.07
C GLN A 123 16.74 -16.16 12.92
N SER A 124 16.06 -15.66 13.94
CA SER A 124 15.63 -14.27 14.02
C SER A 124 16.67 -13.40 14.74
N GLN A 125 16.45 -12.08 14.75
CA GLN A 125 17.28 -11.15 15.53
C GLN A 125 17.24 -11.41 17.04
N THR A 126 16.20 -12.05 17.53
CA THR A 126 15.96 -12.34 18.96
C THR A 126 16.24 -13.79 19.34
N GLY A 127 16.68 -14.62 18.39
CA GLY A 127 16.98 -16.05 18.62
C GLY A 127 16.32 -16.97 17.60
N TRP A 128 16.36 -18.28 17.88
CA TRP A 128 15.77 -19.29 17.00
C TRP A 128 14.27 -19.36 17.17
N VAL A 129 13.56 -19.44 16.03
CA VAL A 129 12.13 -19.70 15.93
C VAL A 129 11.97 -21.07 15.28
N LEU A 130 11.44 -22.04 16.03
CA LEU A 130 11.31 -23.40 15.57
C LEU A 130 10.29 -23.51 14.43
N ASP A 131 10.51 -24.42 13.52
CA ASP A 131 9.60 -24.82 12.44
C ASP A 131 9.11 -23.65 11.56
N ASN A 132 9.90 -22.60 11.41
CA ASN A 132 9.47 -21.39 10.71
C ASN A 132 10.16 -21.17 9.35
N ALA A 133 11.26 -21.83 9.03
CA ALA A 133 11.95 -21.74 7.75
C ALA A 133 11.55 -22.86 6.81
N PHE A 134 11.40 -22.55 5.51
CA PHE A 134 11.09 -23.54 4.47
C PHE A 134 12.04 -23.45 3.27
N ARG A 135 13.08 -22.64 3.36
CA ARG A 135 14.09 -22.48 2.32
C ARG A 135 15.43 -22.09 2.92
N ARG A 136 16.50 -22.54 2.29
CA ARG A 136 17.87 -22.24 2.74
C ARG A 136 18.77 -21.87 1.57
N ARG A 137 19.79 -21.07 1.89
CA ARG A 137 20.78 -20.58 0.93
C ARG A 137 21.69 -21.72 0.48
N THR A 138 21.82 -21.89 -0.85
CA THR A 138 22.70 -22.89 -1.47
C THR A 138 24.07 -22.29 -1.84
N ALA A 139 25.00 -23.13 -2.23
CA ALA A 139 26.30 -22.71 -2.78
C ALA A 139 26.20 -22.23 -4.24
N TYR A 140 25.02 -22.27 -4.87
CA TYR A 140 24.83 -21.91 -6.26
C TYR A 140 24.38 -20.44 -6.43
N TYR A 141 24.92 -19.79 -7.45
CA TYR A 141 24.51 -18.47 -7.94
C TYR A 141 24.70 -18.39 -9.47
N ASP A 142 23.89 -17.56 -10.15
CA ASP A 142 23.90 -17.48 -11.63
C ASP A 142 25.09 -16.67 -12.22
N GLY A 143 25.68 -15.76 -11.45
CA GLY A 143 26.79 -14.94 -11.90
C GLY A 143 26.38 -13.83 -12.88
N PHE A 144 26.86 -13.93 -14.13
CA PHE A 144 26.67 -12.90 -15.17
C PHE A 144 25.97 -13.47 -16.38
N VAL A 145 25.19 -12.61 -17.08
CA VAL A 145 24.51 -12.98 -18.32
C VAL A 145 24.60 -11.84 -19.33
N THR A 146 24.72 -12.19 -20.63
CA THR A 146 24.64 -11.20 -21.71
C THR A 146 23.19 -11.09 -22.17
N LYS A 147 22.64 -9.85 -22.12
CA LYS A 147 21.29 -9.52 -22.62
C LYS A 147 21.36 -8.43 -23.67
N THR A 148 20.44 -8.44 -24.63
CA THR A 148 20.28 -7.34 -25.59
C THR A 148 19.44 -6.24 -24.97
N ILE A 149 20.02 -5.06 -24.72
CA ILE A 149 19.37 -3.90 -24.11
C ILE A 149 19.48 -2.75 -25.10
N ASN A 150 18.35 -2.19 -25.52
CA ASN A 150 18.28 -1.13 -26.54
C ASN A 150 19.06 -1.50 -27.83
N GLY A 151 18.94 -2.74 -28.25
CA GLY A 151 19.60 -3.25 -29.47
C GLY A 151 21.11 -3.52 -29.35
N GLN A 152 21.70 -3.36 -28.16
CA GLN A 152 23.12 -3.60 -27.89
C GLN A 152 23.31 -4.75 -26.90
N PRO A 153 24.27 -5.68 -27.14
CA PRO A 153 24.62 -6.70 -26.18
C PRO A 153 25.31 -6.05 -24.96
N LYS A 154 24.80 -6.32 -23.78
CA LYS A 154 25.37 -5.87 -22.51
C LYS A 154 25.52 -7.03 -21.54
N VAL A 155 26.60 -7.02 -20.78
CA VAL A 155 26.80 -7.97 -19.68
C VAL A 155 26.15 -7.38 -18.43
N ILE A 156 25.28 -8.15 -17.80
CA ILE A 156 24.61 -7.76 -16.55
C ILE A 156 24.81 -8.83 -15.48
N VAL A 157 24.70 -8.43 -14.23
CA VAL A 157 24.58 -9.37 -13.09
C VAL A 157 23.25 -10.11 -13.22
N SER A 158 23.26 -11.45 -13.16
CA SER A 158 22.07 -12.28 -13.41
C SER A 158 20.98 -12.09 -12.38
N SER A 159 21.32 -11.81 -11.13
CA SER A 159 20.38 -11.49 -10.07
C SER A 159 20.90 -10.33 -9.22
N ASN A 160 19.96 -9.58 -8.62
CA ASN A 160 20.25 -8.42 -7.82
C ASN A 160 20.27 -8.77 -6.31
N ARG A 161 20.83 -7.85 -5.51
CA ARG A 161 20.65 -7.80 -4.04
C ARG A 161 19.72 -6.68 -3.66
N ASN A 162 19.13 -6.77 -2.48
CA ASN A 162 18.41 -5.66 -1.86
C ASN A 162 19.30 -4.40 -1.86
N GLY A 163 18.76 -3.29 -2.39
CA GLY A 163 19.48 -2.02 -2.48
C GLY A 163 20.32 -1.82 -3.73
N GLY A 164 20.33 -2.77 -4.69
CA GLY A 164 20.81 -2.52 -6.06
C GLY A 164 22.32 -2.35 -6.21
N PHE A 165 23.14 -2.92 -5.35
CA PHE A 165 24.59 -2.94 -5.52
C PHE A 165 25.12 -4.37 -5.56
N TYR A 166 26.24 -4.53 -6.23
CA TYR A 166 27.00 -5.77 -6.27
C TYR A 166 27.99 -5.79 -5.10
N ALA A 167 27.95 -6.86 -4.31
CA ALA A 167 28.93 -7.05 -3.23
C ALA A 167 29.88 -8.20 -3.60
N VAL A 168 31.16 -7.91 -3.64
CA VAL A 168 32.20 -8.91 -3.85
C VAL A 168 32.15 -9.91 -2.70
N GLY A 169 32.08 -11.21 -3.05
CA GLY A 169 32.03 -12.29 -2.05
C GLY A 169 30.65 -12.61 -1.50
N ASP A 170 29.62 -11.90 -1.92
CA ASP A 170 28.22 -12.22 -1.61
C ASP A 170 27.41 -12.27 -2.92
N ASN A 171 27.35 -13.43 -3.51
CA ASN A 171 27.01 -13.65 -4.90
C ASN A 171 25.52 -13.88 -5.16
N ASN A 172 24.61 -13.38 -4.34
CA ASN A 172 23.18 -13.63 -4.53
C ASN A 172 22.85 -15.11 -4.74
N ASN A 173 23.32 -15.95 -3.83
CA ASN A 173 23.09 -17.38 -3.91
C ASN A 173 21.60 -17.70 -3.96
N LYS A 174 21.26 -18.65 -4.82
CA LYS A 174 19.89 -19.14 -4.90
C LYS A 174 19.51 -19.92 -3.65
N TYR A 175 18.26 -19.80 -3.28
CA TYR A 175 17.66 -20.59 -2.20
C TYR A 175 16.98 -21.82 -2.76
N ILE A 176 16.98 -22.88 -1.96
CA ILE A 176 16.24 -24.11 -2.25
C ILE A 176 15.12 -24.27 -1.22
N SER A 177 13.91 -24.54 -1.70
CA SER A 177 12.75 -24.80 -0.86
C SER A 177 12.64 -26.27 -0.49
N TYR A 178 12.26 -26.52 0.75
CA TYR A 178 11.99 -27.86 1.29
C TYR A 178 10.71 -27.80 2.14
N PHE A 179 10.07 -28.94 2.32
CA PHE A 179 8.76 -29.05 2.95
C PHE A 179 8.79 -30.17 3.95
N THR A 180 8.73 -29.81 5.25
CA THR A 180 8.70 -30.77 6.37
C THR A 180 7.33 -30.77 7.03
N ASN A 181 7.00 -31.87 7.72
CA ASN A 181 5.76 -31.97 8.52
C ASN A 181 5.68 -30.88 9.58
N GLU A 182 6.81 -30.57 10.22
CA GLU A 182 6.92 -29.59 11.30
C GLU A 182 6.58 -28.20 10.77
N TYR A 183 7.21 -27.78 9.66
CA TYR A 183 6.90 -26.50 9.03
C TYR A 183 5.42 -26.40 8.60
N PHE A 184 4.89 -27.47 7.99
CA PHE A 184 3.49 -27.48 7.53
C PHE A 184 2.52 -27.40 8.70
N ALA A 185 2.79 -28.12 9.79
CA ALA A 185 1.98 -28.05 11.01
C ALA A 185 2.05 -26.66 11.65
N ALA A 186 3.24 -26.07 11.77
CA ALA A 186 3.43 -24.73 12.34
C ALA A 186 2.72 -23.63 11.53
N LYS A 187 2.63 -23.78 10.20
CA LYS A 187 1.94 -22.83 9.32
C LYS A 187 0.47 -23.17 9.05
N GLY A 188 -0.04 -24.28 9.58
CA GLY A 188 -1.40 -24.77 9.32
C GLY A 188 -1.64 -25.06 7.84
N LEU A 189 -0.63 -25.65 7.18
CA LEU A 189 -0.64 -26.11 5.79
C LEU A 189 -0.89 -27.62 5.74
N SER A 190 -1.15 -28.13 4.56
CA SER A 190 -1.39 -29.56 4.31
C SER A 190 -0.75 -30.03 3.00
N ALA A 191 -0.79 -31.35 2.75
CA ALA A 191 -0.36 -31.90 1.48
C ALA A 191 -1.04 -31.27 0.25
N VAL A 192 -2.26 -30.71 0.43
CA VAL A 192 -2.96 -30.01 -0.65
C VAL A 192 -2.19 -28.77 -1.11
N ASP A 193 -1.58 -28.03 -0.18
CA ASP A 193 -0.77 -26.84 -0.49
C ASP A 193 0.51 -27.24 -1.26
N PHE A 194 1.14 -28.33 -0.88
CA PHE A 194 2.29 -28.88 -1.61
C PHE A 194 1.89 -29.34 -3.02
N ASN A 195 0.86 -30.17 -3.12
CA ASN A 195 0.41 -30.75 -4.39
C ASN A 195 -0.13 -29.69 -5.37
N TYR A 196 -0.55 -28.54 -4.89
CA TYR A 196 -0.94 -27.41 -5.73
C TYR A 196 0.22 -26.94 -6.63
N PHE A 197 1.43 -26.89 -6.08
CA PHE A 197 2.63 -26.53 -6.85
C PHE A 197 3.29 -27.73 -7.56
N TYR A 198 3.15 -28.89 -6.96
CA TYR A 198 3.76 -30.15 -7.40
C TYR A 198 2.73 -31.26 -7.59
N PRO A 199 1.81 -31.12 -8.58
CA PRO A 199 0.65 -32.03 -8.70
C PRO A 199 1.04 -33.49 -9.04
N ASN A 200 2.26 -33.71 -9.55
CA ASN A 200 2.78 -35.03 -9.89
C ASN A 200 3.74 -35.59 -8.83
N ALA A 201 3.91 -34.93 -7.71
CA ALA A 201 4.71 -35.38 -6.58
C ALA A 201 3.83 -35.74 -5.39
N GLU A 202 4.30 -36.71 -4.59
CA GLU A 202 3.66 -37.06 -3.33
C GLU A 202 4.34 -36.31 -2.18
N PHE A 203 3.56 -35.71 -1.30
CA PHE A 203 4.09 -35.15 -0.05
C PHE A 203 4.36 -36.29 0.94
N THR A 204 5.62 -36.47 1.33
CA THR A 204 6.06 -37.57 2.21
C THR A 204 6.37 -37.09 3.63
N GLY A 205 6.19 -35.79 3.92
CA GLY A 205 6.57 -35.18 5.17
C GLY A 205 8.00 -34.67 5.22
N PHE A 206 8.83 -34.98 4.21
CA PHE A 206 10.09 -34.31 3.92
C PHE A 206 10.37 -34.40 2.42
N ASN A 207 10.14 -33.30 1.75
CA ASN A 207 10.42 -33.14 0.32
C ASN A 207 11.37 -31.94 0.09
N VAL A 208 12.18 -32.04 -0.95
CA VAL A 208 13.04 -30.95 -1.46
C VAL A 208 12.57 -30.61 -2.87
N LEU A 209 11.96 -29.46 -3.06
CA LEU A 209 11.17 -29.17 -4.26
C LEU A 209 10.14 -30.30 -4.48
N ASP A 210 10.12 -30.91 -5.66
CA ASP A 210 9.26 -32.05 -6.00
C ASP A 210 9.92 -33.43 -5.74
N SER A 211 11.12 -33.44 -5.13
CA SER A 211 11.86 -34.67 -4.81
C SER A 211 11.49 -35.18 -3.41
N LYS A 212 11.36 -36.49 -3.26
CA LYS A 212 11.22 -37.15 -1.96
C LYS A 212 12.60 -37.33 -1.32
N VAL A 213 12.68 -37.11 -0.02
CA VAL A 213 13.83 -37.56 0.78
C VAL A 213 13.61 -39.03 1.11
N THR A 214 14.52 -39.92 0.63
CA THR A 214 14.44 -41.37 0.80
C THR A 214 15.17 -41.86 2.04
N GLU A 215 16.25 -41.17 2.44
CA GLU A 215 16.96 -41.38 3.69
C GLU A 215 17.46 -40.02 4.19
N ALA A 216 17.13 -39.70 5.45
CA ALA A 216 17.49 -38.44 6.07
C ALA A 216 18.58 -38.61 7.13
N ASP A 217 19.24 -37.51 7.49
CA ASP A 217 20.13 -37.37 8.63
C ASP A 217 21.37 -38.31 8.60
N ILE A 218 21.85 -38.60 7.41
CA ILE A 218 23.11 -39.35 7.23
C ILE A 218 24.26 -38.43 7.69
N VAL A 219 24.91 -38.84 8.78
CA VAL A 219 25.96 -38.02 9.40
C VAL A 219 27.30 -38.20 8.65
N ALA A 220 27.95 -37.07 8.40
CA ALA A 220 29.34 -37.02 7.90
C ALA A 220 30.16 -36.09 8.79
N GLU A 221 31.48 -36.24 8.81
CA GLU A 221 32.37 -35.39 9.62
C GLU A 221 32.15 -33.89 9.37
N ASN A 222 31.95 -33.53 8.12
CA ASN A 222 31.79 -32.14 7.66
C ASN A 222 30.38 -31.79 7.18
N GLY A 223 29.36 -32.53 7.64
CA GLY A 223 28.00 -32.20 7.30
C GLY A 223 26.94 -33.27 7.53
N ILE A 224 25.79 -33.02 6.95
CA ILE A 224 24.63 -33.92 6.92
C ILE A 224 24.27 -34.18 5.46
N ILE A 225 23.92 -35.43 5.15
CA ILE A 225 23.43 -35.81 3.82
C ILE A 225 21.97 -36.26 3.96
N HIS A 226 21.13 -35.76 3.05
CA HIS A 226 19.78 -36.27 2.83
C HIS A 226 19.71 -36.86 1.42
N GLU A 227 19.44 -38.15 1.31
CA GLU A 227 19.28 -38.82 0.02
C GLU A 227 17.95 -38.42 -0.61
N ILE A 228 17.97 -38.07 -1.91
CA ILE A 228 16.79 -37.66 -2.67
C ILE A 228 16.59 -38.48 -3.94
N ASP A 229 15.35 -38.66 -4.38
CA ASP A 229 14.93 -39.51 -5.50
C ASP A 229 14.89 -38.83 -6.88
N LYS A 230 15.30 -37.52 -6.94
CA LYS A 230 15.41 -36.75 -8.18
C LYS A 230 16.66 -35.90 -8.22
N VAL A 231 17.22 -35.69 -9.42
CA VAL A 231 18.25 -34.65 -9.64
C VAL A 231 17.58 -33.29 -9.67
N ILE A 232 18.03 -32.40 -8.80
CA ILE A 232 17.49 -31.02 -8.68
C ILE A 232 18.36 -30.05 -9.47
N LEU A 233 17.70 -29.13 -10.19
CA LEU A 233 18.34 -28.02 -10.91
C LEU A 233 17.97 -26.69 -10.30
N PRO A 234 18.83 -25.65 -10.42
CA PRO A 234 18.51 -24.33 -9.94
C PRO A 234 17.19 -23.80 -10.51
N THR A 235 16.26 -23.43 -9.62
CA THR A 235 14.99 -22.82 -10.03
C THR A 235 15.22 -21.39 -10.50
N PRO A 236 14.49 -20.91 -11.54
CA PRO A 236 14.61 -19.53 -11.99
C PRO A 236 14.08 -18.53 -10.96
N THR A 237 14.47 -17.26 -11.08
CA THR A 237 13.80 -16.15 -10.40
C THR A 237 12.44 -15.86 -11.03
N LEU A 238 11.61 -15.04 -10.35
CA LEU A 238 10.36 -14.51 -10.93
C LEU A 238 10.60 -13.83 -12.28
N GLU A 239 11.67 -13.03 -12.39
CA GLU A 239 12.05 -12.37 -13.65
C GLU A 239 12.40 -13.40 -14.74
N GLN A 240 13.31 -14.34 -14.44
CA GLN A 240 13.74 -15.36 -15.39
C GLN A 240 12.58 -16.25 -15.84
N TYR A 241 11.65 -16.54 -14.95
CA TYR A 241 10.46 -17.31 -15.29
C TYR A 241 9.54 -16.55 -16.24
N LEU A 242 9.28 -15.26 -15.96
CA LEU A 242 8.50 -14.39 -16.86
C LEU A 242 9.12 -14.29 -18.26
N GLU A 243 10.45 -14.23 -18.37
CA GLU A 243 11.15 -14.20 -19.65
C GLU A 243 10.87 -15.43 -20.53
N GLN A 244 10.63 -16.59 -19.90
CA GLN A 244 10.40 -17.87 -20.56
C GLN A 244 8.93 -18.10 -20.94
N LYS A 245 7.99 -17.19 -20.54
CA LYS A 245 6.55 -17.43 -20.64
C LYS A 245 5.86 -16.38 -21.54
N PRO A 246 5.71 -16.67 -22.85
CA PRO A 246 5.10 -15.73 -23.80
C PRO A 246 3.67 -15.28 -23.43
N GLN A 247 2.90 -16.15 -22.75
CA GLN A 247 1.53 -15.83 -22.33
C GLN A 247 1.45 -14.71 -21.29
N TYR A 248 2.57 -14.31 -20.67
CA TYR A 248 2.69 -13.21 -19.71
C TYR A 248 3.52 -12.04 -20.25
N SER A 249 3.81 -12.00 -21.54
CA SER A 249 4.71 -11.03 -22.15
C SER A 249 4.22 -9.57 -21.99
N LYS A 250 2.90 -9.35 -21.96
CA LYS A 250 2.33 -8.02 -21.73
C LYS A 250 2.56 -7.51 -20.30
N PHE A 251 2.45 -8.39 -19.31
CA PHE A 251 2.79 -8.00 -17.92
C PHE A 251 4.27 -7.67 -17.79
N ARG A 252 5.13 -8.47 -18.39
CA ARG A 252 6.57 -8.21 -18.46
C ARG A 252 6.86 -6.89 -19.17
N GLU A 253 6.16 -6.57 -20.26
CA GLU A 253 6.29 -5.28 -20.95
C GLU A 253 5.99 -4.11 -20.02
N LEU A 254 4.89 -4.17 -19.25
CA LEU A 254 4.55 -3.11 -18.28
C LEU A 254 5.59 -3.00 -17.15
N LEU A 255 6.16 -4.12 -16.73
CA LEU A 255 7.16 -4.19 -15.67
C LEU A 255 8.52 -3.64 -16.09
N GLU A 256 8.91 -3.77 -17.37
CA GLU A 256 10.28 -3.49 -17.83
C GLU A 256 10.44 -2.21 -18.68
N ASN A 257 9.42 -1.79 -19.42
CA ASN A 257 9.63 -0.82 -20.49
C ASN A 257 9.26 0.62 -20.16
N TYR A 258 8.40 0.88 -19.17
CA TYR A 258 7.82 2.21 -18.94
C TYR A 258 8.47 2.96 -17.78
N GLY A 259 9.80 2.86 -17.64
CA GLY A 259 10.58 3.60 -16.66
C GLY A 259 10.67 2.93 -15.29
N LEU A 260 10.18 1.68 -15.15
CA LEU A 260 10.31 0.90 -13.92
C LEU A 260 11.65 0.16 -13.80
N VAL A 261 12.47 0.14 -14.86
CA VAL A 261 13.77 -0.51 -14.90
C VAL A 261 14.86 0.46 -15.33
N SER A 262 16.00 0.38 -14.69
CA SER A 262 17.22 1.08 -15.06
C SER A 262 18.42 0.13 -15.02
N TYR A 263 19.50 0.51 -15.72
CA TYR A 263 20.75 -0.23 -15.76
C TYR A 263 21.88 0.70 -15.29
N VAL A 264 22.62 0.25 -14.27
CA VAL A 264 23.68 1.07 -13.66
C VAL A 264 25.01 0.32 -13.77
N PHE A 265 26.03 1.01 -14.27
CA PHE A 265 27.41 0.48 -14.31
C PHE A 265 27.92 0.16 -12.90
N SER A 266 28.56 -1.01 -12.74
CA SER A 266 29.19 -1.43 -11.51
C SER A 266 30.68 -1.76 -11.73
N GLN A 267 31.56 -1.00 -11.09
CA GLN A 267 32.99 -1.25 -11.16
C GLN A 267 33.38 -2.58 -10.51
N ASP A 268 32.79 -2.90 -9.37
CA ASP A 268 33.08 -4.13 -8.64
C ASP A 268 32.62 -5.38 -9.41
N ALA A 269 31.42 -5.33 -9.97
CA ALA A 269 30.91 -6.41 -10.83
C ALA A 269 31.78 -6.56 -12.08
N THR A 270 32.22 -5.45 -12.69
CA THR A 270 33.12 -5.45 -13.84
C THR A 270 34.48 -6.08 -13.52
N ASN A 271 35.09 -5.70 -12.42
CA ASN A 271 36.36 -6.29 -11.97
C ASN A 271 36.23 -7.79 -11.71
N THR A 272 35.17 -8.20 -11.04
CA THR A 272 34.89 -9.62 -10.76
C THR A 272 34.70 -10.41 -12.05
N TYR A 273 33.90 -9.88 -13.00
CA TYR A 273 33.65 -10.50 -14.30
C TYR A 273 34.94 -10.67 -15.09
N ARG A 274 35.77 -9.63 -15.17
CA ARG A 274 37.06 -9.66 -15.88
C ARG A 274 38.03 -10.68 -15.27
N ASN A 275 38.11 -10.71 -13.97
CA ASN A 275 38.97 -11.67 -13.25
C ASN A 275 38.53 -13.12 -13.44
N TYR A 276 37.19 -13.34 -13.51
CA TYR A 276 36.64 -14.67 -13.63
C TYR A 276 36.66 -15.20 -15.09
N THR A 277 36.39 -14.31 -16.06
CA THR A 277 36.18 -14.70 -17.47
C THR A 277 37.38 -14.38 -18.39
N GLY A 278 38.27 -13.49 -17.98
CA GLY A 278 39.35 -12.94 -18.82
C GLY A 278 38.88 -11.95 -19.91
N LYS A 279 37.57 -11.64 -19.97
CA LYS A 279 36.96 -10.73 -20.94
C LYS A 279 37.04 -9.26 -20.44
N SER A 280 36.94 -8.28 -21.33
CA SER A 280 37.11 -6.85 -21.05
C SER A 280 35.81 -6.07 -20.90
N ASP A 281 34.65 -6.71 -21.05
CA ASP A 281 33.36 -6.04 -21.03
C ASP A 281 33.10 -5.33 -19.71
N ASN A 282 32.30 -4.26 -19.78
CA ASN A 282 31.72 -3.62 -18.62
C ASN A 282 30.45 -4.34 -18.17
N VAL A 283 30.20 -4.35 -16.87
CA VAL A 283 29.04 -4.99 -16.28
C VAL A 283 28.09 -3.97 -15.67
N GLU A 284 26.82 -4.11 -15.99
CA GLU A 284 25.73 -3.32 -15.42
C GLU A 284 24.89 -4.15 -14.42
N ILE A 285 24.25 -3.45 -13.49
CA ILE A 285 23.24 -4.02 -12.58
C ILE A 285 21.87 -3.54 -13.07
N LYS A 286 20.93 -4.46 -13.25
CA LYS A 286 19.53 -4.16 -13.54
C LYS A 286 18.80 -3.82 -12.25
N LEU A 287 18.25 -2.63 -12.14
CA LEU A 287 17.52 -2.12 -10.99
C LEU A 287 16.05 -1.94 -11.34
N TYR A 288 15.18 -2.43 -10.50
CA TYR A 288 13.76 -2.11 -10.53
C TYR A 288 13.48 -0.85 -9.71
N ASP A 289 12.40 -0.14 -10.04
CA ASP A 289 11.96 1.06 -9.33
C ASP A 289 11.77 0.75 -7.83
N PRO A 290 12.37 1.55 -6.91
CA PRO A 290 12.33 1.28 -5.47
C PRO A 290 10.93 1.46 -4.84
N VAL A 291 9.96 2.02 -5.56
CA VAL A 291 8.56 2.11 -5.12
C VAL A 291 7.82 0.77 -5.29
N LEU A 292 8.34 -0.14 -6.13
CA LEU A 292 7.81 -1.50 -6.20
C LEU A 292 8.08 -2.25 -4.89
N SER A 293 7.14 -3.08 -4.49
CA SER A 293 7.20 -3.84 -3.24
C SER A 293 8.45 -4.71 -3.14
N PHE A 294 8.90 -5.24 -4.27
CA PHE A 294 10.14 -6.01 -4.38
C PHE A 294 10.68 -6.01 -5.81
N SER A 295 11.94 -6.39 -5.97
CA SER A 295 12.58 -6.58 -7.27
C SER A 295 12.46 -8.04 -7.72
N PRO A 296 11.83 -8.35 -8.87
CA PRO A 296 11.66 -9.73 -9.35
C PRO A 296 12.95 -10.50 -9.65
N ASN A 297 14.07 -9.80 -9.76
CA ASN A 297 15.41 -10.38 -9.93
C ASN A 297 16.23 -10.46 -8.64
N ASN A 298 15.63 -10.22 -7.48
CA ASN A 298 16.33 -10.26 -6.20
C ASN A 298 16.23 -11.63 -5.55
N GLU A 299 17.37 -12.30 -5.31
CA GLU A 299 17.41 -13.60 -4.64
C GLU A 299 17.31 -13.47 -3.10
N ASN A 300 17.66 -12.33 -2.53
CA ASN A 300 17.68 -12.11 -1.09
C ASN A 300 16.37 -11.47 -0.62
N PHE A 301 15.39 -12.30 -0.28
CA PHE A 301 14.24 -11.86 0.49
C PHE A 301 14.70 -11.43 1.89
N LEU A 302 14.49 -10.17 2.27
CA LEU A 302 14.79 -9.64 3.60
C LEU A 302 16.05 -10.27 4.23
N LYS A 303 17.22 -9.83 3.81
CA LYS A 303 18.46 -10.21 4.49
C LYS A 303 18.47 -9.59 5.90
N GLN A 304 17.91 -10.33 6.82
CA GLN A 304 18.04 -10.02 8.25
C GLN A 304 19.20 -10.85 8.81
N ALA A 305 20.20 -10.16 9.33
CA ALA A 305 21.25 -10.72 10.18
C ALA A 305 21.74 -12.14 9.81
N ASP A 306 22.56 -12.26 8.76
CA ASP A 306 23.30 -13.48 8.35
C ASP A 306 22.48 -14.78 8.27
N ASN A 307 21.23 -14.68 7.92
CA ASN A 307 20.30 -15.76 7.98
C ASN A 307 20.34 -16.62 6.71
N ASP A 308 20.88 -17.83 6.82
CA ASP A 308 20.89 -18.79 5.73
C ASP A 308 19.53 -19.43 5.47
N GLY A 309 18.61 -19.35 6.43
CA GLY A 309 17.23 -19.80 6.30
C GLY A 309 16.25 -18.63 6.12
N GLN A 310 15.14 -18.84 5.46
CA GLN A 310 14.06 -17.86 5.29
C GLN A 310 12.70 -18.46 5.59
N SER A 311 11.88 -17.66 6.29
CA SER A 311 10.54 -18.04 6.75
C SER A 311 9.44 -17.53 5.83
N ASP A 312 9.78 -16.67 4.88
CA ASP A 312 8.83 -16.04 3.97
C ASP A 312 9.44 -15.84 2.57
N LEU A 313 8.63 -15.36 1.65
CA LEU A 313 8.97 -15.23 0.24
C LEU A 313 8.03 -14.21 -0.42
N TYR A 314 8.44 -13.61 -1.52
CA TYR A 314 7.53 -12.77 -2.32
C TYR A 314 6.50 -13.60 -3.08
N THR A 315 5.38 -12.97 -3.44
CA THR A 315 4.40 -13.56 -4.36
C THR A 315 4.06 -12.58 -5.47
N MET A 316 3.99 -13.07 -6.70
CA MET A 316 3.59 -12.30 -7.87
C MET A 316 2.38 -12.95 -8.54
N MET A 317 1.28 -12.17 -8.68
CA MET A 317 0.06 -12.56 -9.37
C MET A 317 0.12 -12.00 -10.79
N VAL A 318 0.29 -12.82 -11.80
CA VAL A 318 0.61 -12.37 -13.17
C VAL A 318 -0.53 -12.72 -14.12
N PRO A 319 -1.29 -11.73 -14.60
CA PRO A 319 -2.36 -11.98 -15.56
C PRO A 319 -1.82 -12.39 -16.92
N GLU A 320 -2.53 -13.33 -17.57
CA GLU A 320 -2.31 -13.65 -18.97
C GLU A 320 -2.52 -12.43 -19.87
N ASN A 321 -1.95 -12.47 -21.08
CA ASN A 321 -1.99 -11.35 -22.03
C ASN A 321 -3.42 -10.87 -22.33
N ALA A 322 -4.37 -11.79 -22.57
CA ALA A 322 -5.72 -11.42 -23.00
C ALA A 322 -6.49 -10.56 -21.97
N PRO A 323 -6.63 -10.95 -20.68
CA PRO A 323 -7.29 -10.11 -19.68
C PRO A 323 -6.52 -8.81 -19.42
N LEU A 324 -5.20 -8.80 -19.58
CA LEU A 324 -4.40 -7.60 -19.42
C LEU A 324 -4.58 -6.62 -20.59
N GLU A 325 -4.63 -7.08 -21.82
CA GLU A 325 -4.91 -6.26 -23.01
C GLU A 325 -6.30 -5.63 -22.95
N GLU A 326 -7.28 -6.36 -22.46
CA GLU A 326 -8.63 -5.83 -22.22
C GLU A 326 -8.60 -4.69 -21.17
N PHE A 327 -7.90 -4.89 -20.07
CA PHE A 327 -7.73 -3.87 -19.03
C PHE A 327 -6.98 -2.64 -19.55
N ILE A 328 -5.88 -2.83 -20.27
CA ILE A 328 -5.12 -1.75 -20.87
C ILE A 328 -6.03 -0.91 -21.77
N SER A 329 -6.77 -1.54 -22.69
CA SER A 329 -7.59 -0.83 -23.67
C SER A 329 -8.81 -0.14 -23.07
N LYS A 330 -9.51 -0.79 -22.12
CA LYS A 330 -10.77 -0.29 -21.57
C LYS A 330 -10.60 0.63 -20.37
N ILE A 331 -9.54 0.45 -19.59
CA ILE A 331 -9.32 1.18 -18.33
C ILE A 331 -8.13 2.12 -18.43
N LEU A 332 -6.92 1.61 -18.66
CA LEU A 332 -5.71 2.46 -18.63
C LEU A 332 -5.71 3.50 -19.76
N LEU A 333 -6.09 3.10 -20.96
CA LEU A 333 -6.06 3.97 -22.15
C LEU A 333 -7.38 4.68 -22.40
N LYS A 334 -8.34 4.67 -21.49
CA LYS A 334 -9.65 5.34 -21.66
C LYS A 334 -9.48 6.83 -21.99
N ASN A 335 -8.53 7.52 -21.34
CA ASN A 335 -8.27 8.95 -21.49
C ASN A 335 -6.83 9.24 -21.97
N TYR A 336 -6.08 8.24 -22.38
CA TYR A 336 -4.69 8.36 -22.83
C TYR A 336 -4.52 7.76 -24.22
N ALA A 337 -3.68 8.39 -25.04
CA ALA A 337 -3.46 7.97 -26.44
C ALA A 337 -2.66 6.66 -26.55
N SER A 338 -1.77 6.38 -25.60
CA SER A 338 -0.91 5.21 -25.57
C SER A 338 -0.30 4.99 -24.19
N LEU A 339 0.27 3.81 -23.94
CA LEU A 339 1.00 3.52 -22.70
C LEU A 339 2.16 4.50 -22.44
N ASN A 340 2.83 4.99 -23.48
CA ASN A 340 3.92 5.97 -23.33
C ASN A 340 3.46 7.34 -22.80
N THR A 341 2.17 7.63 -22.83
CA THR A 341 1.61 8.88 -22.30
C THR A 341 1.09 8.76 -20.89
N LEU A 342 1.08 7.53 -20.33
CA LEU A 342 0.67 7.28 -18.94
C LEU A 342 1.76 7.78 -17.96
N PRO A 343 1.37 8.43 -16.87
CA PRO A 343 2.28 8.74 -15.77
C PRO A 343 2.88 7.50 -15.13
N LEU A 344 4.15 7.57 -14.72
CA LEU A 344 4.88 6.45 -14.11
C LEU A 344 4.19 5.86 -12.87
N TYR A 345 3.50 6.69 -12.07
CA TYR A 345 2.80 6.21 -10.88
C TYR A 345 1.69 5.21 -11.19
N ILE A 346 1.06 5.28 -12.37
CA ILE A 346 0.02 4.32 -12.78
C ILE A 346 0.63 2.93 -12.98
N PHE A 347 1.82 2.85 -13.60
CA PHE A 347 2.54 1.58 -13.74
C PHE A 347 2.97 1.01 -12.38
N ARG A 348 3.51 1.86 -11.48
CA ARG A 348 3.89 1.48 -10.11
C ARG A 348 2.71 0.88 -9.35
N ASP A 349 1.58 1.56 -9.37
CA ASP A 349 0.38 1.12 -8.66
C ASP A 349 -0.20 -0.15 -9.29
N PHE A 350 -0.23 -0.26 -10.62
CA PHE A 350 -0.68 -1.48 -11.29
C PHE A 350 0.21 -2.68 -10.95
N ILE A 351 1.52 -2.54 -11.01
CA ILE A 351 2.45 -3.63 -10.67
C ILE A 351 2.34 -3.98 -9.19
N ASN A 352 2.32 -3.00 -8.29
CA ASN A 352 2.16 -3.23 -6.85
C ASN A 352 0.82 -3.90 -6.49
N ALA A 353 -0.25 -3.65 -7.25
CA ALA A 353 -1.51 -4.37 -7.09
C ALA A 353 -1.37 -5.89 -7.32
N HIS A 354 -0.37 -6.30 -8.11
CA HIS A 354 -0.08 -7.69 -8.44
C HIS A 354 1.12 -8.27 -7.67
N MET A 355 1.70 -7.50 -6.74
CA MET A 355 2.79 -7.91 -5.86
C MET A 355 2.29 -8.11 -4.44
N VAL A 356 2.72 -9.19 -3.79
CA VAL A 356 2.44 -9.49 -2.39
C VAL A 356 3.76 -9.66 -1.65
N PRO A 357 4.01 -8.94 -0.54
CA PRO A 357 5.30 -8.93 0.14
C PRO A 357 5.58 -10.17 0.99
N ASN A 358 4.77 -11.21 0.89
CA ASN A 358 4.88 -12.46 1.63
C ASN A 358 4.46 -13.66 0.78
N ALA A 359 4.78 -14.88 1.26
CA ALA A 359 4.39 -16.13 0.64
C ALA A 359 2.88 -16.37 0.75
N VAL A 360 2.20 -16.46 -0.38
CA VAL A 360 0.77 -16.73 -0.43
C VAL A 360 0.55 -18.21 -0.73
N TRP A 361 0.33 -19.00 0.31
CA TRP A 361 -0.07 -20.41 0.16
C TRP A 361 -1.51 -20.51 -0.34
N PRO A 362 -1.85 -21.48 -1.22
CA PRO A 362 -3.18 -21.57 -1.83
C PRO A 362 -4.32 -21.61 -0.80
N SER A 363 -4.16 -22.38 0.27
CA SER A 363 -5.15 -22.50 1.36
C SER A 363 -5.33 -21.18 2.17
N LYS A 364 -4.40 -20.23 2.05
CA LYS A 364 -4.39 -18.94 2.76
C LYS A 364 -4.60 -17.75 1.82
N GLY A 365 -4.88 -17.98 0.55
CA GLY A 365 -4.88 -16.97 -0.50
C GLY A 365 -5.71 -15.73 -0.17
N THR A 366 -6.95 -15.91 0.28
CA THR A 366 -7.88 -14.81 0.56
C THR A 366 -7.55 -14.00 1.84
N ALA A 367 -6.68 -14.51 2.70
CA ALA A 367 -6.24 -13.83 3.92
C ALA A 367 -5.06 -12.86 3.68
N ASN A 368 -4.54 -12.79 2.45
CA ASN A 368 -3.39 -11.97 2.10
C ASN A 368 -3.80 -10.68 1.40
N SER A 369 -2.99 -9.64 1.58
CA SER A 369 -3.13 -8.37 0.91
C SER A 369 -1.95 -8.11 -0.03
N ASN A 370 -2.21 -7.42 -1.14
CA ASN A 370 -1.18 -6.96 -2.05
C ASN A 370 -0.38 -5.77 -1.48
N ALA A 371 0.60 -5.28 -2.21
CA ALA A 371 1.44 -4.16 -1.80
C ALA A 371 0.69 -2.81 -1.66
N LEU A 372 -0.56 -2.74 -2.11
CA LEU A 372 -1.45 -1.59 -1.89
C LEU A 372 -2.37 -1.77 -0.67
N ASN A 373 -2.13 -2.80 0.17
CA ASN A 373 -2.97 -3.19 1.30
C ASN A 373 -4.42 -3.57 0.91
N GLU A 374 -4.60 -4.10 -0.28
CA GLU A 374 -5.90 -4.58 -0.76
C GLU A 374 -5.94 -6.11 -0.74
N ASN A 375 -7.06 -6.69 -0.32
CA ASN A 375 -7.23 -8.14 -0.33
C ASN A 375 -7.09 -8.72 -1.75
N LEU A 376 -6.48 -9.88 -1.86
CA LEU A 376 -6.42 -10.63 -3.10
C LEU A 376 -7.84 -11.06 -3.51
N ARG A 377 -8.18 -10.84 -4.79
CA ARG A 377 -9.51 -11.08 -5.36
C ARG A 377 -9.47 -12.22 -6.39
N PHE A 378 -8.73 -13.26 -6.05
CA PHE A 378 -8.60 -14.48 -6.86
C PHE A 378 -9.22 -15.66 -6.14
N ASP A 379 -9.94 -16.49 -6.90
CA ASP A 379 -10.25 -17.85 -6.49
C ASP A 379 -9.12 -18.76 -6.93
N PHE A 380 -8.39 -19.33 -5.98
CA PHE A 380 -7.22 -20.16 -6.26
C PHE A 380 -7.56 -21.47 -7.00
N ASN A 381 -8.83 -21.88 -7.02
CA ASN A 381 -9.27 -23.07 -7.77
C ASN A 381 -9.58 -22.77 -9.24
N THR A 382 -10.07 -21.56 -9.56
CA THR A 382 -10.59 -21.27 -10.89
C THR A 382 -9.78 -20.23 -11.66
N ASP A 383 -9.15 -19.27 -10.94
CA ASP A 383 -8.49 -18.15 -11.57
C ASP A 383 -6.99 -18.35 -11.83
N ILE A 384 -6.37 -19.33 -11.15
CA ILE A 384 -4.95 -19.63 -11.32
C ILE A 384 -4.77 -20.65 -12.48
N LYS A 385 -3.89 -20.31 -13.41
CA LYS A 385 -3.56 -21.14 -14.59
C LYS A 385 -2.16 -21.71 -14.54
N ASP A 386 -1.29 -21.11 -13.76
CA ASP A 386 0.09 -21.57 -13.56
C ASP A 386 0.52 -21.22 -12.13
N ALA A 387 1.15 -22.16 -11.42
CA ALA A 387 1.64 -21.95 -10.07
C ALA A 387 3.03 -22.56 -9.91
N LYS A 388 3.99 -21.76 -9.42
CA LYS A 388 5.37 -22.20 -9.21
C LYS A 388 5.95 -21.61 -7.93
N ILE A 389 6.72 -22.42 -7.22
CA ILE A 389 7.65 -21.96 -6.20
C ILE A 389 9.01 -21.78 -6.90
N LEU A 390 9.45 -20.55 -7.03
CA LEU A 390 10.69 -20.16 -7.70
C LEU A 390 11.78 -19.81 -6.67
N SER A 391 13.00 -19.54 -7.13
CA SER A 391 14.12 -19.29 -6.22
C SER A 391 13.92 -18.07 -5.32
N ASN A 392 13.15 -17.08 -5.75
CA ASN A 392 12.93 -15.85 -5.01
C ASN A 392 11.45 -15.46 -4.82
N GLY A 393 10.51 -16.32 -5.24
CA GLY A 393 9.09 -15.96 -5.11
C GLY A 393 8.12 -17.06 -5.50
N PHE A 394 6.87 -16.92 -5.04
CA PHE A 394 5.75 -17.68 -5.58
C PHE A 394 5.22 -16.95 -6.80
N PHE A 395 5.02 -17.69 -7.87
CA PHE A 395 4.44 -17.22 -9.12
C PHE A 395 3.05 -17.81 -9.30
N TYR A 396 2.07 -16.94 -9.55
CA TYR A 396 0.73 -17.35 -9.95
C TYR A 396 0.35 -16.68 -11.26
N GLY A 397 0.24 -17.47 -12.34
CA GLY A 397 -0.35 -17.04 -13.60
C GLY A 397 -1.87 -17.01 -13.49
N THR A 398 -2.52 -15.90 -13.81
CA THR A 398 -3.95 -15.69 -13.58
C THR A 398 -4.71 -15.43 -14.87
N ASN A 399 -5.97 -15.87 -14.95
CA ASN A 399 -6.86 -15.59 -16.10
C ASN A 399 -7.62 -14.28 -15.98
N LYS A 400 -7.35 -13.50 -14.95
CA LYS A 400 -7.91 -12.15 -14.72
C LYS A 400 -6.90 -11.27 -14.00
N ILE A 401 -7.14 -9.96 -13.99
CA ILE A 401 -6.33 -9.00 -13.23
C ILE A 401 -6.81 -8.85 -11.79
N GLN A 402 -5.92 -8.45 -10.90
CA GLN A 402 -6.29 -7.93 -9.58
C GLN A 402 -7.06 -6.61 -9.76
N LYS A 403 -8.33 -6.62 -9.39
CA LYS A 403 -9.16 -5.41 -9.44
C LYS A 403 -8.80 -4.48 -8.29
N SER A 404 -7.72 -3.72 -8.44
CA SER A 404 -7.33 -2.73 -7.44
C SER A 404 -8.37 -1.62 -7.32
N ASN A 405 -8.59 -1.15 -6.10
CA ASN A 405 -9.51 -0.05 -5.78
C ASN A 405 -9.22 1.22 -6.58
N LEU A 406 -7.93 1.47 -6.87
CA LEU A 406 -7.50 2.66 -7.63
C LEU A 406 -8.07 2.73 -9.05
N PHE A 407 -8.42 1.58 -9.64
CA PHE A 407 -8.91 1.47 -11.01
C PHE A 407 -10.42 1.23 -11.13
N TYR A 408 -11.16 1.13 -10.00
CA TYR A 408 -12.57 0.77 -10.00
C TYR A 408 -13.43 1.57 -9.01
N SER A 409 -12.86 2.58 -8.34
CA SER A 409 -13.58 3.46 -7.40
C SER A 409 -13.87 4.83 -8.00
N VAL A 410 -14.61 5.68 -7.28
CA VAL A 410 -14.83 7.08 -7.69
C VAL A 410 -13.52 7.88 -7.79
N TYR A 411 -12.46 7.47 -7.08
CA TYR A 411 -11.13 8.03 -7.23
C TYR A 411 -10.56 7.85 -8.64
N THR A 412 -10.90 6.75 -9.33
CA THR A 412 -10.43 6.42 -10.68
C THR A 412 -10.73 7.51 -11.69
N SER A 413 -11.88 8.19 -11.54
CA SER A 413 -12.31 9.27 -12.44
C SER A 413 -11.34 10.46 -12.48
N ALA A 414 -10.66 10.74 -11.35
CA ALA A 414 -9.60 11.74 -11.31
C ALA A 414 -8.23 11.13 -11.66
N TYR A 415 -7.95 9.93 -11.17
CA TYR A 415 -6.68 9.25 -11.25
C TYR A 415 -6.25 8.88 -12.68
N LEU A 416 -7.20 8.45 -13.51
CA LEU A 416 -6.96 8.02 -14.90
C LEU A 416 -7.37 9.05 -15.94
N ASP A 417 -7.57 10.32 -15.58
CA ASP A 417 -7.86 11.37 -16.57
C ASP A 417 -6.91 12.57 -16.40
N PRO A 418 -6.10 12.91 -17.42
CA PRO A 418 -5.16 14.04 -17.37
C PRO A 418 -5.82 15.41 -17.18
N LYS A 419 -7.16 15.50 -17.30
CA LYS A 419 -7.92 16.73 -17.04
C LYS A 419 -8.06 17.05 -15.56
N PHE A 420 -7.69 16.13 -14.65
CA PHE A 420 -7.89 16.23 -13.20
C PHE A 420 -6.60 16.02 -12.41
N THR A 421 -5.44 16.39 -12.99
CA THR A 421 -4.12 16.14 -12.37
C THR A 421 -3.92 16.91 -11.08
N MET A 422 -4.49 18.11 -10.94
CA MET A 422 -4.42 18.87 -9.70
C MET A 422 -5.25 18.22 -8.59
N ALA A 423 -6.46 17.75 -8.91
CA ALA A 423 -7.30 17.02 -7.96
C ALA A 423 -6.61 15.72 -7.52
N THR A 424 -6.12 14.92 -8.47
CA THR A 424 -5.36 13.68 -8.20
C THR A 424 -4.15 13.93 -7.31
N ARG A 425 -3.37 14.97 -7.60
CA ARG A 425 -2.19 15.34 -6.81
C ARG A 425 -2.56 15.68 -5.37
N LEU A 426 -3.63 16.48 -5.18
CA LEU A 426 -4.07 16.88 -3.84
C LEU A 426 -4.63 15.71 -3.03
N MET A 427 -5.33 14.78 -3.68
CA MET A 427 -5.83 13.56 -3.05
C MET A 427 -4.69 12.62 -2.61
N ASN A 428 -3.54 12.66 -3.31
CA ASN A 428 -2.35 11.83 -3.03
C ASN A 428 -1.32 12.47 -2.10
N ASP A 429 -1.52 13.69 -1.62
CA ASP A 429 -0.52 14.43 -0.85
C ASP A 429 -0.58 14.22 0.68
N GLY A 430 -1.14 13.09 1.12
CA GLY A 430 -1.32 12.76 2.54
C GLY A 430 -2.55 13.39 3.17
N SER A 431 -3.51 13.85 2.36
CA SER A 431 -4.78 14.42 2.85
C SER A 431 -5.75 13.36 3.40
N GLY A 432 -5.49 12.06 3.16
CA GLY A 432 -6.40 10.95 3.47
C GLY A 432 -7.58 10.80 2.50
N LEU A 433 -7.70 11.70 1.52
CA LEU A 433 -8.83 11.67 0.57
C LEU A 433 -8.78 10.47 -0.37
N LYS A 434 -7.57 10.09 -0.84
CA LYS A 434 -7.38 8.92 -1.68
C LYS A 434 -7.90 7.67 -0.98
N GLU A 435 -7.44 7.42 0.24
CA GLU A 435 -7.79 6.25 1.05
C GLU A 435 -9.30 6.21 1.31
N MET A 436 -9.91 7.34 1.61
CA MET A 436 -11.35 7.47 1.85
C MET A 436 -12.16 7.08 0.61
N ILE A 437 -11.95 7.75 -0.52
CA ILE A 437 -12.81 7.58 -1.71
C ILE A 437 -12.42 6.40 -2.61
N SER A 438 -11.25 5.80 -2.41
CA SER A 438 -10.88 4.53 -3.06
C SER A 438 -11.39 3.29 -2.32
N ASN A 439 -11.92 3.43 -1.12
CA ASN A 439 -12.51 2.31 -0.38
C ASN A 439 -13.79 1.81 -1.08
N ILE A 440 -13.71 0.64 -1.69
CA ILE A 440 -14.84 0.07 -2.45
C ILE A 440 -16.01 -0.43 -1.58
N ASN A 441 -15.83 -0.53 -0.27
CA ASN A 441 -16.88 -0.94 0.67
C ASN A 441 -17.75 0.23 1.15
N THR A 442 -17.35 1.46 0.81
CA THR A 442 -18.06 2.69 1.19
C THR A 442 -18.48 3.44 -0.07
N ARG A 443 -19.77 3.79 -0.18
CA ARG A 443 -20.31 4.44 -1.36
C ARG A 443 -20.22 5.96 -1.24
N TYR A 444 -19.61 6.59 -2.25
CA TYR A 444 -19.45 8.04 -2.34
C TYR A 444 -20.05 8.62 -3.63
N THR A 445 -20.45 9.88 -3.57
CA THR A 445 -20.60 10.74 -4.74
C THR A 445 -19.47 11.76 -4.75
N LEU A 446 -18.79 11.87 -5.89
CA LEU A 446 -17.68 12.80 -6.10
C LEU A 446 -18.11 13.87 -7.11
N PHE A 447 -18.05 15.15 -6.75
CA PHE A 447 -18.21 16.29 -7.65
C PHE A 447 -16.82 16.82 -8.03
N LEU A 448 -16.42 16.63 -9.28
CA LEU A 448 -15.07 16.79 -9.75
C LEU A 448 -14.91 17.94 -10.76
N PRO A 449 -14.26 19.07 -10.38
CA PRO A 449 -13.93 20.15 -11.32
C PRO A 449 -12.65 19.82 -12.10
N SER A 450 -12.57 20.24 -13.37
CA SER A 450 -11.38 20.06 -14.18
C SER A 450 -10.25 21.01 -13.80
N ASP A 451 -9.00 20.65 -14.14
CA ASP A 451 -7.82 21.50 -13.96
C ASP A 451 -7.98 22.85 -14.70
N ALA A 452 -8.58 22.85 -15.89
CA ALA A 452 -8.88 24.07 -16.61
C ALA A 452 -9.78 25.02 -15.81
N LYS A 453 -10.81 24.47 -15.15
CA LYS A 453 -11.69 25.27 -14.28
C LYS A 453 -10.99 25.75 -13.00
N LEU A 454 -10.16 24.91 -12.42
CA LEU A 454 -9.35 25.30 -11.25
C LEU A 454 -8.39 26.47 -11.63
N MET A 455 -7.72 26.38 -12.79
CA MET A 455 -6.83 27.45 -13.27
C MET A 455 -7.60 28.74 -13.59
N GLU A 456 -8.75 28.66 -14.23
CA GLU A 456 -9.62 29.81 -14.50
C GLU A 456 -9.97 30.55 -13.19
N LEU A 457 -10.15 29.82 -12.10
CA LEU A 457 -10.49 30.35 -10.78
C LEU A 457 -9.27 30.64 -9.90
N GLY A 458 -8.08 30.67 -10.51
CA GLY A 458 -6.84 31.16 -9.91
C GLY A 458 -5.98 30.12 -9.19
N PHE A 459 -6.37 28.85 -9.18
CA PHE A 459 -5.56 27.78 -8.62
C PHE A 459 -4.53 27.25 -9.60
N GLY A 460 -3.38 26.80 -9.09
CA GLY A 460 -2.32 26.18 -9.89
C GLY A 460 -1.36 25.37 -9.04
N TYR A 461 -0.51 24.62 -9.74
CA TYR A 461 0.58 23.87 -9.13
C TYR A 461 1.88 24.06 -9.90
N ASN A 462 2.91 24.55 -9.24
CA ASN A 462 4.25 24.65 -9.78
C ASN A 462 5.00 23.34 -9.57
N THR A 463 5.24 22.59 -10.65
CA THR A 463 5.91 21.29 -10.60
C THR A 463 7.39 21.38 -10.26
N THR A 464 8.07 22.47 -10.60
CA THR A 464 9.49 22.69 -10.30
C THR A 464 9.73 22.95 -8.82
N LEU A 465 8.86 23.77 -8.22
CA LEU A 465 8.95 24.13 -6.80
C LEU A 465 8.11 23.21 -5.89
N SER A 466 7.39 22.26 -6.47
CA SER A 466 6.44 21.38 -5.76
C SER A 466 5.49 22.18 -4.85
N SER A 467 4.94 23.28 -5.36
CA SER A 467 4.16 24.23 -4.56
C SER A 467 2.82 24.58 -5.20
N TRP A 468 1.79 24.68 -4.36
CA TRP A 468 0.47 25.14 -4.74
C TRP A 468 0.46 26.68 -4.89
N THR A 469 -0.33 27.18 -5.83
CA THR A 469 -0.54 28.61 -6.04
C THR A 469 -2.01 28.94 -6.07
N TYR A 470 -2.35 30.14 -5.58
CA TYR A 470 -3.68 30.72 -5.74
C TYR A 470 -3.57 32.23 -5.87
N ILE A 471 -4.12 32.76 -6.95
CA ILE A 471 -4.24 34.20 -7.22
C ILE A 471 -5.73 34.48 -7.42
N ASN A 472 -6.31 35.34 -6.56
CA ASN A 472 -7.71 35.68 -6.72
C ASN A 472 -7.94 36.39 -8.06
N PRO A 473 -8.74 35.86 -9.00
CA PRO A 473 -8.91 36.44 -10.33
C PRO A 473 -9.54 37.84 -10.31
N ALA A 474 -10.34 38.16 -9.29
CA ALA A 474 -11.01 39.45 -9.17
C ALA A 474 -10.08 40.58 -8.66
N VAL A 475 -9.00 40.21 -7.97
CA VAL A 475 -8.07 41.20 -7.34
C VAL A 475 -6.73 41.21 -8.07
N GLY A 476 -6.30 40.06 -8.61
CA GLY A 476 -4.97 39.88 -9.18
C GLY A 476 -3.86 39.90 -8.12
N GLY A 477 -2.63 40.18 -8.55
CA GLY A 477 -1.47 40.31 -7.65
C GLY A 477 -0.66 39.03 -7.52
N SER A 478 0.02 38.85 -6.38
CA SER A 478 0.87 37.68 -6.11
C SER A 478 0.07 36.54 -5.54
N SER A 479 0.55 35.31 -5.76
CA SER A 479 -0.03 34.13 -5.14
C SER A 479 0.05 34.19 -3.62
N VAL A 480 -0.98 33.69 -2.94
CA VAL A 480 -0.92 33.44 -1.50
C VAL A 480 0.14 32.36 -1.18
N ALA A 481 0.51 32.24 0.09
CA ALA A 481 1.43 31.18 0.52
C ALA A 481 0.91 29.78 0.10
N SER A 482 1.81 28.89 -0.30
CA SER A 482 1.47 27.57 -0.84
C SER A 482 0.57 26.74 0.10
N ALA A 483 0.82 26.77 1.41
CA ALA A 483 -0.01 26.09 2.40
C ALA A 483 -1.46 26.64 2.42
N VAL A 484 -1.62 27.96 2.24
CA VAL A 484 -2.95 28.60 2.18
C VAL A 484 -3.66 28.22 0.87
N ALA A 485 -2.96 28.25 -0.26
CA ALA A 485 -3.52 27.82 -1.55
C ALA A 485 -3.99 26.36 -1.49
N ARG A 486 -3.15 25.48 -0.92
CA ARG A 486 -3.48 24.07 -0.70
C ARG A 486 -4.71 23.89 0.19
N ALA A 487 -4.74 24.57 1.34
CA ALA A 487 -5.86 24.46 2.28
C ALA A 487 -7.19 24.92 1.66
N ARG A 488 -7.18 26.01 0.86
CA ARG A 488 -8.35 26.48 0.10
C ARG A 488 -8.85 25.43 -0.88
N LEU A 489 -7.96 24.87 -1.71
CA LEU A 489 -8.33 23.87 -2.69
C LEU A 489 -8.80 22.58 -2.03
N LEU A 490 -8.14 22.16 -0.95
CA LEU A 490 -8.54 20.98 -0.17
C LEU A 490 -9.98 21.12 0.36
N ARG A 491 -10.34 22.28 0.93
CA ARG A 491 -11.70 22.58 1.42
C ARG A 491 -12.73 22.52 0.30
N ILE A 492 -12.40 23.02 -0.90
CA ILE A 492 -13.29 22.97 -2.09
C ILE A 492 -13.50 21.52 -2.55
N LEU A 493 -12.41 20.75 -2.69
CA LEU A 493 -12.54 19.35 -3.11
C LEU A 493 -13.28 18.51 -2.06
N TYR A 494 -13.08 18.81 -0.79
CA TYR A 494 -13.77 18.14 0.30
C TYR A 494 -15.28 18.39 0.27
N ASN A 495 -15.71 19.60 -0.10
CA ASN A 495 -17.12 19.92 -0.35
C ASN A 495 -17.69 19.09 -1.52
N GLY A 496 -16.85 18.65 -2.44
CA GLY A 496 -17.22 17.80 -3.57
C GLY A 496 -17.28 16.30 -3.26
N ILE A 497 -16.94 15.87 -2.04
CA ILE A 497 -16.98 14.45 -1.64
C ILE A 497 -18.14 14.24 -0.68
N VAL A 498 -19.05 13.34 -1.00
CA VAL A 498 -20.27 13.08 -0.21
C VAL A 498 -20.43 11.59 0.04
N LEU A 499 -20.58 11.20 1.28
CA LEU A 499 -20.96 9.84 1.68
C LEU A 499 -22.42 9.59 1.26
N THR A 500 -22.64 8.60 0.37
CA THR A 500 -23.96 8.32 -0.20
C THR A 500 -24.27 6.82 -0.19
N PRO A 501 -24.42 6.19 0.98
CA PRO A 501 -24.55 4.74 1.12
C PRO A 501 -25.76 4.16 0.39
N LYS A 502 -26.82 4.95 0.20
CA LYS A 502 -28.04 4.55 -0.52
C LYS A 502 -28.13 5.16 -1.92
N GLY A 503 -27.12 5.90 -2.38
CA GLY A 503 -27.15 6.62 -3.66
C GLY A 503 -28.04 7.86 -3.64
N GLU A 504 -28.02 8.59 -2.51
CA GLU A 504 -28.86 9.77 -2.22
C GLU A 504 -28.76 10.86 -3.30
N LEU A 505 -27.63 10.93 -3.99
CA LEU A 505 -27.36 11.89 -5.05
C LEU A 505 -27.32 11.26 -6.46
N ASN A 506 -27.93 10.08 -6.66
CA ASN A 506 -28.02 9.49 -7.98
C ASN A 506 -29.00 10.23 -8.88
N ASP A 507 -29.99 10.94 -8.31
CA ASP A 507 -30.93 11.83 -9.00
C ASP A 507 -30.89 13.22 -8.34
N LEU A 508 -30.54 14.22 -9.13
CA LEU A 508 -30.43 15.62 -8.72
C LEU A 508 -31.52 16.51 -9.35
N SER A 509 -32.52 15.91 -10.00
CA SER A 509 -33.62 16.64 -10.64
C SER A 509 -34.54 17.36 -9.65
N GLY A 510 -34.65 16.84 -8.42
CA GLY A 510 -35.38 17.47 -7.34
C GLY A 510 -34.58 18.56 -6.61
N SER A 511 -34.86 18.73 -5.32
CA SER A 511 -34.11 19.63 -4.44
C SER A 511 -33.83 18.96 -3.11
N GLY A 512 -32.73 19.34 -2.46
CA GLY A 512 -32.36 18.84 -1.15
C GLY A 512 -31.09 19.46 -0.61
N ILE A 513 -30.72 18.99 0.56
CA ILE A 513 -29.50 19.36 1.27
C ILE A 513 -28.83 18.10 1.79
N ILE A 514 -27.50 18.07 1.73
CA ILE A 514 -26.69 16.94 2.24
C ILE A 514 -25.36 17.47 2.76
N ARG A 515 -24.78 16.78 3.72
CA ARG A 515 -23.49 17.12 4.27
C ARG A 515 -22.38 16.45 3.45
N SER A 516 -21.34 17.20 3.10
CA SER A 516 -20.13 16.66 2.47
C SER A 516 -19.23 15.91 3.48
N GLY A 517 -18.20 15.23 2.99
CA GLY A 517 -17.30 14.43 3.81
C GLY A 517 -17.86 13.04 4.14
N ASP A 518 -17.35 12.48 5.23
CA ASP A 518 -17.81 11.20 5.80
C ASP A 518 -18.25 11.36 7.28
N LEU A 519 -18.46 10.23 7.97
CA LEU A 519 -18.91 10.23 9.36
C LEU A 519 -17.82 10.69 10.34
N ASP A 520 -16.57 10.37 10.05
CA ASP A 520 -15.42 10.67 10.93
C ASP A 520 -14.91 12.11 10.71
N LEU A 521 -14.98 12.57 9.46
CA LEU A 521 -14.60 13.92 9.04
C LEU A 521 -15.77 14.60 8.32
N PRO A 522 -16.79 15.05 9.06
CA PRO A 522 -17.92 15.73 8.45
C PRO A 522 -17.54 17.09 7.88
N GLY A 523 -17.87 17.30 6.60
CA GLY A 523 -17.66 18.55 5.88
C GLY A 523 -18.77 19.57 6.05
N GLU A 524 -18.93 20.44 5.05
CA GLU A 524 -19.98 21.46 5.00
C GLU A 524 -21.21 20.92 4.29
N TYR A 525 -22.35 21.61 4.45
CA TYR A 525 -23.54 21.26 3.71
C TYR A 525 -23.50 21.82 2.29
N ILE A 526 -23.99 21.04 1.35
CA ILE A 526 -24.27 21.44 -0.02
C ILE A 526 -25.75 21.22 -0.33
N LYS A 527 -26.29 22.02 -1.24
CA LYS A 527 -27.67 21.94 -1.70
C LYS A 527 -27.71 21.62 -3.18
N TRP A 528 -28.79 20.98 -3.60
CA TRP A 528 -29.10 20.86 -5.03
C TRP A 528 -30.54 21.30 -5.30
N ASN A 529 -30.74 21.80 -6.47
CA ASN A 529 -32.06 22.15 -7.00
C ASN A 529 -32.03 22.07 -8.52
N ASN A 530 -32.86 21.18 -9.09
CA ASN A 530 -32.99 21.00 -10.52
C ASN A 530 -31.65 20.86 -11.27
N ASN A 531 -30.86 19.87 -10.87
CA ASN A 531 -29.51 19.56 -11.39
C ASN A 531 -28.47 20.69 -11.24
N LYS A 532 -28.68 21.61 -10.34
CA LYS A 532 -27.71 22.66 -9.96
C LYS A 532 -27.32 22.48 -8.51
N LEU A 533 -26.05 22.67 -8.23
CA LEU A 533 -25.46 22.53 -6.89
C LEU A 533 -25.06 23.87 -6.33
N TYR A 534 -25.09 24.00 -5.00
CA TYR A 534 -24.72 25.18 -4.24
C TYR A 534 -23.97 24.77 -2.98
N ALA A 535 -22.81 25.33 -2.75
CA ALA A 535 -22.17 25.43 -1.44
C ALA A 535 -22.36 26.87 -0.90
N ALA A 536 -21.88 27.15 0.30
CA ALA A 536 -22.09 28.43 0.95
C ALA A 536 -21.63 29.65 0.10
N GLY A 537 -20.47 29.54 -0.54
CA GLY A 537 -19.94 30.58 -1.43
C GLY A 537 -20.76 30.78 -2.70
N ASN A 538 -21.33 29.70 -3.24
CA ASN A 538 -22.21 29.76 -4.40
C ASN A 538 -23.52 30.49 -4.08
N GLU A 539 -24.07 30.33 -2.86
CA GLU A 539 -25.23 31.12 -2.41
C GLU A 539 -24.89 32.60 -2.21
N VAL A 540 -23.67 32.92 -1.78
CA VAL A 540 -23.21 34.31 -1.64
C VAL A 540 -23.13 35.01 -2.99
N THR A 541 -22.57 34.36 -4.00
CA THR A 541 -22.37 34.91 -5.34
C THR A 541 -23.60 34.80 -6.23
N GLY A 542 -24.56 33.91 -5.88
CA GLY A 542 -25.71 33.57 -6.71
C GLY A 542 -25.34 32.72 -7.93
N VAL A 543 -24.10 32.20 -8.02
CA VAL A 543 -23.63 31.42 -9.16
C VAL A 543 -23.67 29.92 -8.83
N PRO A 544 -24.58 29.15 -9.43
CA PRO A 544 -24.67 27.71 -9.22
C PRO A 544 -23.53 26.95 -9.86
N VAL A 545 -23.40 25.68 -9.46
CA VAL A 545 -22.54 24.69 -10.10
C VAL A 545 -23.40 23.78 -10.97
N GLY A 546 -23.10 23.71 -12.28
CA GLY A 546 -23.76 22.83 -13.23
C GLY A 546 -23.07 21.48 -13.36
N ILE A 547 -23.85 20.48 -13.76
CA ILE A 547 -23.35 19.14 -14.06
C ILE A 547 -23.17 19.02 -15.58
N ILE A 548 -21.96 18.64 -16.01
CA ILE A 548 -21.60 18.46 -17.44
C ILE A 548 -21.49 17.01 -17.85
N GLY A 549 -21.55 16.07 -16.92
CA GLY A 549 -21.52 14.62 -17.16
C GLY A 549 -21.36 13.84 -15.87
N HIS A 550 -21.45 12.52 -15.97
CA HIS A 550 -21.17 11.64 -14.84
C HIS A 550 -20.59 10.30 -15.29
N GLU A 551 -20.00 9.60 -14.33
CA GLU A 551 -19.48 8.23 -14.49
C GLU A 551 -19.81 7.41 -13.24
N ASP A 552 -20.34 6.20 -13.45
CA ASP A 552 -20.60 5.25 -12.37
C ASP A 552 -19.37 4.37 -12.15
N GLN A 553 -18.99 4.22 -10.88
CA GLN A 553 -17.90 3.39 -10.41
C GLN A 553 -18.41 2.34 -9.41
N GLN A 554 -17.57 1.36 -9.07
CA GLN A 554 -17.98 0.27 -8.17
C GLN A 554 -18.53 0.79 -6.83
N ASN A 555 -17.91 1.84 -6.28
CA ASN A 555 -18.28 2.41 -4.98
C ASN A 555 -18.99 3.76 -5.08
N GLY A 556 -19.64 4.09 -6.20
CA GLY A 556 -20.45 5.30 -6.29
C GLY A 556 -20.48 5.96 -7.66
N ARG A 557 -20.66 7.27 -7.64
CA ARG A 557 -20.80 8.09 -8.86
C ARG A 557 -19.91 9.31 -8.79
N THR A 558 -19.22 9.61 -9.90
CA THR A 558 -18.53 10.88 -10.11
C THR A 558 -19.36 11.75 -11.03
N TYR A 559 -19.68 12.98 -10.62
CA TYR A 559 -20.21 14.03 -11.47
C TYR A 559 -19.08 14.99 -11.86
N TYR A 560 -18.97 15.28 -13.14
CA TYR A 560 -18.10 16.33 -13.66
C TYR A 560 -18.86 17.65 -13.61
N ILE A 561 -18.21 18.69 -13.08
CA ILE A 561 -18.86 19.99 -12.80
C ILE A 561 -18.18 21.14 -13.53
N ASP A 562 -18.98 22.17 -13.88
CA ASP A 562 -18.56 23.33 -14.66
C ASP A 562 -18.04 24.51 -13.80
N ASN A 563 -18.15 24.40 -12.49
CA ASN A 563 -17.73 25.41 -11.52
C ASN A 563 -17.29 24.72 -10.20
N LEU A 564 -16.88 25.49 -9.19
CA LEU A 564 -16.45 24.97 -7.88
C LEU A 564 -17.60 25.02 -6.86
N LEU A 565 -17.68 24.01 -5.99
CA LEU A 565 -18.47 24.04 -4.76
C LEU A 565 -17.71 24.92 -3.72
N GLN A 566 -17.83 26.22 -3.90
CA GLN A 566 -17.08 27.19 -3.11
C GLN A 566 -17.66 27.34 -1.71
N TYR A 567 -16.79 27.29 -0.70
CA TYR A 567 -17.14 27.68 0.65
C TYR A 567 -17.27 29.23 0.76
N SER A 568 -17.90 29.72 1.82
CA SER A 568 -17.96 31.14 2.13
C SER A 568 -16.83 31.54 3.07
N GLU A 569 -16.25 32.73 2.87
CA GLU A 569 -15.34 33.39 3.81
C GLU A 569 -16.05 34.62 4.44
N GLU A 570 -17.35 34.71 4.28
CA GLU A 570 -18.15 35.81 4.80
C GLU A 570 -18.64 35.51 6.23
N MET A 571 -18.55 36.49 7.10
CA MET A 571 -19.12 36.40 8.46
C MET A 571 -20.63 36.11 8.41
N GLN A 572 -21.10 35.23 9.29
CA GLN A 572 -22.48 34.75 9.32
C GLN A 572 -23.50 35.91 9.47
N GLY A 573 -23.11 37.00 10.18
CA GLY A 573 -23.95 38.19 10.33
C GLY A 573 -24.19 38.97 9.04
N LEU A 574 -23.26 38.92 8.06
CA LEU A 574 -23.51 39.51 6.73
C LEU A 574 -24.52 38.66 5.94
N LYS A 575 -24.49 37.31 6.07
CA LYS A 575 -25.51 36.45 5.48
C LYS A 575 -26.89 36.75 6.08
N LEU A 576 -26.99 36.91 7.42
CA LEU A 576 -28.22 37.33 8.10
C LEU A 576 -28.72 38.69 7.62
N LYS A 577 -27.81 39.63 7.44
CA LYS A 577 -28.12 40.96 6.89
C LYS A 577 -28.78 40.81 5.51
N ARG A 578 -28.17 40.09 4.58
CA ARG A 578 -28.76 39.89 3.25
C ARG A 578 -30.14 39.20 3.28
N LEU A 579 -30.31 38.22 4.17
CA LEU A 579 -31.59 37.56 4.35
C LEU A 579 -32.66 38.57 4.88
N SER A 580 -32.27 39.49 5.75
CA SER A 580 -33.17 40.51 6.30
C SER A 580 -33.54 41.60 5.31
N GLU A 581 -32.70 41.89 4.32
CA GLU A 581 -32.89 42.94 3.31
C GLU A 581 -33.74 42.48 2.10
N THR A 582 -34.14 41.20 2.06
CA THR A 582 -35.07 40.73 1.00
C THR A 582 -36.48 41.34 1.19
N PRO A 583 -37.23 41.64 0.12
CA PRO A 583 -38.59 42.17 0.25
C PRO A 583 -39.48 41.27 1.11
N ASN A 584 -40.18 41.86 2.08
CA ASN A 584 -41.06 41.19 3.05
C ASN A 584 -40.36 40.09 3.89
N SER A 585 -39.07 40.26 4.16
CA SER A 585 -38.25 39.31 4.92
C SER A 585 -38.83 39.00 6.29
N GLN A 586 -38.90 37.71 6.60
CA GLN A 586 -39.26 37.22 7.92
C GLN A 586 -38.07 37.22 8.91
N TYR A 587 -36.86 37.54 8.45
CA TYR A 587 -35.64 37.69 9.26
C TYR A 587 -35.43 39.09 9.79
N LEU A 588 -36.20 40.07 9.31
CA LEU A 588 -35.98 41.50 9.55
C LEU A 588 -36.02 41.85 11.04
N ALA A 589 -37.07 41.43 11.75
CA ALA A 589 -37.25 41.80 13.14
C ALA A 589 -36.14 41.29 14.06
N PHE A 590 -35.66 40.07 13.83
CA PHE A 590 -34.52 39.52 14.57
C PHE A 590 -33.22 40.29 14.24
N PHE A 591 -32.98 40.55 12.96
CA PHE A 591 -31.77 41.23 12.53
C PHE A 591 -31.71 42.68 13.08
N GLU A 592 -32.87 43.37 13.19
CA GLU A 592 -32.92 44.71 13.81
C GLU A 592 -32.49 44.69 15.25
N TYR A 593 -32.81 43.68 16.07
CA TYR A 593 -32.27 43.51 17.41
C TYR A 593 -30.77 43.19 17.40
N LEU A 594 -30.34 42.28 16.51
CA LEU A 594 -28.94 41.89 16.40
C LEU A 594 -28.05 43.09 16.03
N LYS A 595 -28.40 43.85 15.01
CA LYS A 595 -27.57 44.94 14.49
C LYS A 595 -27.45 46.11 15.48
N ASN A 596 -28.44 46.27 16.36
CA ASN A 596 -28.42 47.32 17.40
C ASN A 596 -27.88 46.80 18.75
N SER A 597 -27.51 45.53 18.85
CA SER A 597 -26.91 44.94 20.05
C SER A 597 -25.40 45.17 20.11
N THR A 598 -24.81 44.92 21.28
CA THR A 598 -23.36 44.91 21.46
C THR A 598 -22.66 43.68 20.82
N LEU A 599 -23.44 42.74 20.34
CA LEU A 599 -22.89 41.51 19.72
C LEU A 599 -22.44 41.73 18.29
N TYR A 600 -23.01 42.70 17.57
CA TYR A 600 -22.82 42.83 16.12
C TYR A 600 -21.86 43.95 15.76
N ASP A 601 -20.88 43.64 14.94
CA ASP A 601 -20.00 44.62 14.31
C ASP A 601 -20.52 44.95 12.90
N PRO A 602 -21.05 46.13 12.66
CA PRO A 602 -21.63 46.50 11.35
C PRO A 602 -20.58 46.63 10.23
N ALA A 603 -19.30 46.83 10.58
CA ALA A 603 -18.22 46.96 9.60
C ALA A 603 -17.81 45.63 9.00
N THR A 604 -17.79 44.58 9.80
CA THR A 604 -17.34 43.25 9.39
C THR A 604 -18.46 42.20 9.31
N GLY A 605 -19.60 42.47 9.94
CA GLY A 605 -20.69 41.50 10.12
C GLY A 605 -20.36 40.43 11.18
N LYS A 606 -19.31 40.61 11.98
CA LYS A 606 -18.96 39.66 13.04
C LYS A 606 -20.01 39.71 14.15
N ILE A 607 -20.40 38.54 14.62
CA ILE A 607 -21.21 38.36 15.83
C ILE A 607 -20.26 37.88 16.94
N GLN A 608 -20.26 38.52 18.09
CA GLN A 608 -19.38 38.15 19.19
C GLN A 608 -19.64 36.73 19.67
N GLY A 609 -18.58 35.89 19.68
CA GLY A 609 -18.64 34.48 20.01
C GLY A 609 -18.93 33.57 18.79
N VAL A 610 -19.03 34.13 17.59
CA VAL A 610 -19.16 33.42 16.32
C VAL A 610 -17.93 33.70 15.46
N ASP A 611 -17.16 32.65 15.15
CA ASP A 611 -15.93 32.75 14.39
C ASP A 611 -16.02 31.97 13.08
N LEU A 612 -15.33 32.46 12.05
CA LEU A 612 -15.19 31.72 10.77
C LEU A 612 -14.50 30.37 11.00
N GLY A 613 -14.90 29.39 10.24
CA GLY A 613 -14.33 28.04 10.31
C GLY A 613 -14.90 27.17 11.43
N THR A 614 -15.79 27.70 12.27
CA THR A 614 -16.50 26.96 13.33
C THR A 614 -17.94 26.68 12.91
N SER A 615 -18.47 25.55 13.34
CA SER A 615 -19.83 25.11 12.99
C SER A 615 -20.87 25.72 13.92
N TYR A 616 -21.90 26.35 13.32
CA TYR A 616 -23.05 26.91 14.06
C TYR A 616 -24.37 26.56 13.39
N THR A 617 -25.45 26.55 14.17
CA THR A 617 -26.81 26.58 13.65
C THR A 617 -27.55 27.80 14.23
N PHE A 618 -28.05 28.66 13.34
CA PHE A 618 -28.81 29.82 13.70
C PHE A 618 -30.31 29.51 13.60
N LEU A 619 -31.05 29.71 14.69
CA LEU A 619 -32.47 29.47 14.82
C LEU A 619 -33.14 30.84 14.89
N ILE A 620 -33.51 31.41 13.74
CA ILE A 620 -33.99 32.79 13.67
C ILE A 620 -35.50 32.81 13.81
N PRO A 621 -36.08 33.34 14.93
CA PRO A 621 -37.50 33.53 15.07
C PRO A 621 -38.05 34.46 13.99
N ASN A 622 -39.16 34.10 13.34
CA ASN A 622 -39.79 34.96 12.36
C ASN A 622 -40.37 36.23 12.98
N ASN A 623 -40.79 37.17 12.17
CA ASN A 623 -41.33 38.47 12.64
C ASN A 623 -42.51 38.33 13.64
N ALA A 624 -43.35 37.31 13.43
CA ALA A 624 -44.47 37.03 14.35
C ALA A 624 -44.02 36.50 15.70
N ALA A 625 -42.99 35.59 15.68
CA ALA A 625 -42.38 35.10 16.91
C ALA A 625 -41.66 36.19 17.70
N ILE A 626 -40.97 37.13 17.03
CA ILE A 626 -40.38 38.29 17.67
C ILE A 626 -41.45 39.19 18.30
N ALA A 627 -42.58 39.43 17.62
CA ALA A 627 -43.70 40.17 18.17
C ALA A 627 -44.30 39.52 19.43
N LYS A 628 -44.41 38.15 19.44
CA LYS A 628 -44.81 37.39 20.64
C LYS A 628 -43.79 37.55 21.78
N ALA A 629 -42.48 37.46 21.50
CA ALA A 629 -41.43 37.64 22.50
C ALA A 629 -41.45 39.05 23.16
N LYS A 630 -41.74 40.07 22.37
CA LYS A 630 -41.98 41.43 22.86
C LYS A 630 -43.19 41.50 23.77
N ALA A 631 -44.33 40.97 23.35
CA ALA A 631 -45.57 40.96 24.13
C ALA A 631 -45.43 40.22 25.46
N ALA A 632 -44.61 39.17 25.49
CA ALA A 632 -44.32 38.36 26.66
C ALA A 632 -43.23 39.00 27.59
N GLY A 633 -42.64 40.15 27.22
CA GLY A 633 -41.57 40.80 27.99
C GLY A 633 -40.22 40.10 27.96
N VAL A 634 -40.07 39.08 27.10
CA VAL A 634 -38.79 38.36 26.86
C VAL A 634 -37.82 39.29 26.10
N LEU A 635 -38.31 40.05 25.15
CA LEU A 635 -37.59 41.11 24.47
C LEU A 635 -38.16 42.47 24.85
N PRO A 636 -37.29 43.51 25.01
CA PRO A 636 -37.77 44.87 25.22
C PRO A 636 -38.54 45.38 23.99
N PRO A 637 -39.51 46.31 24.18
CA PRO A 637 -40.25 46.87 23.05
C PRO A 637 -39.37 47.63 22.06
N SER A 638 -38.32 48.31 22.58
CA SER A 638 -37.35 49.05 21.78
C SER A 638 -36.27 48.13 21.22
N ILE A 639 -35.92 48.31 19.96
CA ILE A 639 -34.76 47.67 19.32
C ILE A 639 -33.42 48.30 19.75
N THR A 640 -33.48 49.49 20.41
CA THR A 640 -32.34 50.24 20.96
C THR A 640 -32.60 50.55 22.42
N PRO A 641 -32.64 49.54 23.33
CA PRO A 641 -32.95 49.78 24.73
C PRO A 641 -31.87 50.63 25.41
N SER A 642 -32.28 51.53 26.32
CA SER A 642 -31.35 52.37 27.09
C SER A 642 -30.86 51.68 28.37
N LEU A 643 -31.74 50.90 29.02
CA LEU A 643 -31.45 50.22 30.28
C LEU A 643 -30.51 49.03 30.09
N GLN A 644 -29.56 48.85 30.99
CA GLN A 644 -28.56 47.79 30.91
C GLN A 644 -29.19 46.39 30.94
N ASN A 645 -30.14 46.15 31.84
CA ASN A 645 -30.86 44.88 31.92
C ASN A 645 -31.66 44.52 30.66
N GLU A 646 -32.17 45.51 29.93
CA GLU A 646 -32.85 45.31 28.65
C GLU A 646 -31.86 44.99 27.54
N LYS A 647 -30.67 45.62 27.55
CA LYS A 647 -29.57 45.25 26.61
C LYS A 647 -29.12 43.82 26.84
N GLU A 648 -28.98 43.38 28.08
CA GLU A 648 -28.64 42.01 28.45
C GLU A 648 -29.70 41.02 27.98
N LYS A 649 -30.99 41.31 28.15
CA LYS A 649 -32.09 40.50 27.58
C LYS A 649 -31.94 40.28 26.06
N VAL A 650 -31.58 41.31 25.31
CA VAL A 650 -31.38 41.24 23.87
C VAL A 650 -30.17 40.32 23.54
N VAL A 651 -29.06 40.51 24.24
CA VAL A 651 -27.83 39.71 24.08
C VAL A 651 -28.12 38.22 24.37
N ASP A 652 -28.77 37.95 25.47
CA ASP A 652 -29.11 36.59 25.89
C ASP A 652 -30.10 35.91 24.93
N PHE A 653 -31.11 36.67 24.48
CA PHE A 653 -32.07 36.18 23.46
C PHE A 653 -31.35 35.76 22.18
N ILE A 654 -30.44 36.58 21.65
CA ILE A 654 -29.70 36.28 20.43
C ILE A 654 -28.83 35.04 20.63
N ARG A 655 -28.06 34.97 21.75
CA ARG A 655 -27.17 33.85 22.05
C ARG A 655 -27.94 32.55 22.24
N ALA A 656 -29.14 32.56 22.82
CA ALA A 656 -29.96 31.37 22.99
C ALA A 656 -30.44 30.74 21.66
N HIS A 657 -30.42 31.52 20.59
CA HIS A 657 -30.86 31.11 19.26
C HIS A 657 -29.66 30.69 18.33
N ILE A 658 -28.48 30.53 18.89
CA ILE A 658 -27.28 30.08 18.13
C ILE A 658 -26.74 28.83 18.81
N LEU A 659 -26.87 27.67 18.12
CA LEU A 659 -26.23 26.44 18.55
C LEU A 659 -24.74 26.44 18.15
N VAL A 660 -23.87 26.03 19.07
CA VAL A 660 -22.42 26.05 18.88
C VAL A 660 -21.85 24.66 18.56
N ASN A 661 -20.76 24.65 17.82
CA ASN A 661 -20.02 23.43 17.45
C ASN A 661 -20.86 22.37 16.70
N ARG A 662 -22.00 22.76 16.12
CA ARG A 662 -22.89 21.86 15.39
C ARG A 662 -23.65 22.58 14.27
N THR A 663 -23.67 21.94 13.12
CA THR A 663 -24.62 22.24 12.04
C THR A 663 -25.70 21.19 12.01
N VAL A 664 -26.95 21.62 11.96
CA VAL A 664 -28.13 20.74 11.91
C VAL A 664 -28.96 21.09 10.67
N SER A 665 -29.36 20.09 9.92
CA SER A 665 -30.31 20.22 8.79
C SER A 665 -31.52 19.32 8.98
N ASP A 666 -32.46 19.41 8.07
CA ASP A 666 -33.64 18.53 8.00
C ASP A 666 -33.37 17.20 7.30
N ASP A 667 -32.13 16.73 7.35
CA ASP A 667 -31.70 15.45 6.76
C ASP A 667 -32.11 14.21 7.60
N GLY A 668 -32.58 14.41 8.81
CA GLY A 668 -32.97 13.35 9.73
C GLY A 668 -31.80 12.68 10.46
N LEU A 669 -30.57 13.18 10.31
CA LEU A 669 -29.37 12.53 10.87
C LEU A 669 -28.95 13.09 12.24
N THR A 670 -29.49 14.25 12.64
CA THR A 670 -29.06 14.93 13.85
C THR A 670 -30.22 15.15 14.84
N THR A 671 -30.23 14.40 15.94
CA THR A 671 -31.19 14.52 17.05
C THR A 671 -30.45 14.49 18.38
N GLY A 672 -30.89 15.27 19.36
CA GLY A 672 -30.29 15.31 20.70
C GLY A 672 -30.24 16.71 21.28
N GLU A 673 -29.58 16.86 22.42
CA GLU A 673 -29.40 18.14 23.09
C GLU A 673 -28.10 18.79 22.64
N PHE A 674 -28.19 20.06 22.21
CA PHE A 674 -27.04 20.82 21.71
C PHE A 674 -26.89 22.14 22.44
N GLU A 675 -25.65 22.45 22.76
CA GLU A 675 -25.25 23.69 23.47
C GLU A 675 -25.58 24.92 22.63
N THR A 676 -26.11 25.97 23.31
CA THR A 676 -26.29 27.30 22.71
C THR A 676 -25.08 28.18 23.00
N LEU A 677 -24.98 29.33 22.31
CA LEU A 677 -23.98 30.35 22.60
C LEU A 677 -24.26 31.07 23.93
N ARG A 678 -25.48 30.96 24.46
CA ARG A 678 -25.86 31.50 25.74
C ARG A 678 -25.38 30.60 26.88
N LYS A 679 -24.94 31.21 27.96
CA LYS A 679 -24.69 30.58 29.26
C LYS A 679 -25.61 31.20 30.31
N ASP A 680 -25.85 30.52 31.40
CA ASP A 680 -26.61 31.06 32.54
C ASP A 680 -25.75 32.00 33.42
N SER A 681 -26.33 32.48 34.50
CA SER A 681 -25.67 33.40 35.45
C SER A 681 -24.49 32.79 36.23
N PHE A 682 -24.32 31.46 36.17
CA PHE A 682 -23.21 30.72 36.76
C PHE A 682 -22.16 30.28 35.71
N ASP A 683 -22.24 30.78 34.49
CA ASP A 683 -21.42 30.42 33.33
C ASP A 683 -21.65 28.96 32.83
N GLU A 684 -22.78 28.35 33.24
CA GLU A 684 -23.17 27.02 32.84
C GLU A 684 -23.81 27.01 31.45
N LYS A 685 -23.64 25.89 30.74
CA LYS A 685 -24.12 25.72 29.37
C LYS A 685 -25.62 25.54 29.30
N ILE A 686 -26.26 26.21 28.34
CA ILE A 686 -27.69 26.05 28.06
C ILE A 686 -27.87 25.22 26.79
N TYR A 687 -28.79 24.27 26.86
CA TYR A 687 -29.04 23.30 25.78
C TYR A 687 -30.42 23.49 25.17
N VAL A 688 -30.50 23.13 23.89
CA VAL A 688 -31.76 23.03 23.13
C VAL A 688 -31.86 21.60 22.61
N LEU A 689 -33.00 20.95 22.82
CA LEU A 689 -33.30 19.65 22.21
C LEU A 689 -33.66 19.84 20.74
N VAL A 690 -32.93 19.16 19.88
CA VAL A 690 -33.17 19.12 18.44
C VAL A 690 -33.82 17.79 18.07
N GLN A 691 -34.87 17.83 17.29
CA GLN A 691 -35.50 16.68 16.63
C GLN A 691 -35.47 16.89 15.12
N SER A 692 -34.76 16.03 14.40
CA SER A 692 -34.69 16.04 12.95
C SER A 692 -35.24 14.74 12.39
N THR A 693 -36.14 14.82 11.43
CA THR A 693 -36.54 13.74 10.54
C THR A 693 -36.47 14.26 9.10
N PRO A 694 -36.33 13.40 8.08
CA PRO A 694 -36.22 13.88 6.70
C PRO A 694 -37.33 14.86 6.33
N GLY A 695 -36.95 16.10 6.00
CA GLY A 695 -37.85 17.19 5.65
C GLY A 695 -38.51 17.89 6.83
N THR A 696 -38.19 17.56 8.09
CA THR A 696 -38.71 18.26 9.27
C THR A 696 -37.61 18.51 10.31
N LEU A 697 -37.71 19.67 10.99
CA LEU A 697 -36.74 20.06 12.02
C LEU A 697 -37.45 20.87 13.09
N SER A 698 -37.25 20.48 14.36
CA SER A 698 -37.92 21.11 15.50
C SER A 698 -36.93 21.29 16.66
N PHE A 699 -37.14 22.34 17.42
CA PHE A 699 -36.29 22.73 18.51
C PHE A 699 -37.10 22.95 19.79
N ARG A 700 -36.67 22.41 20.91
CA ARG A 700 -37.37 22.53 22.19
C ARG A 700 -36.44 23.11 23.25
N ASP A 701 -36.87 24.19 23.90
CA ASP A 701 -36.17 24.79 25.02
C ASP A 701 -36.38 24.03 26.33
N SER A 702 -35.72 24.48 27.40
CA SER A 702 -35.83 23.90 28.75
C SER A 702 -37.21 24.09 29.40
N TYR A 703 -38.04 24.98 28.87
CA TYR A 703 -39.42 25.19 29.31
C TYR A 703 -40.45 24.42 28.50
N LEU A 704 -39.99 23.48 27.67
CA LEU A 704 -40.82 22.63 26.82
C LEU A 704 -41.54 23.38 25.70
N ASN A 705 -41.11 24.59 25.36
CA ASN A 705 -41.66 25.28 24.19
C ASN A 705 -40.97 24.79 22.92
N TRP A 706 -41.80 24.56 21.91
CA TRP A 706 -41.33 24.13 20.60
C TRP A 706 -41.22 25.30 19.62
N ALA A 707 -40.19 25.32 18.83
CA ALA A 707 -40.02 26.10 17.64
C ALA A 707 -39.79 25.15 16.44
N HIS A 708 -40.61 25.31 15.41
CA HIS A 708 -40.50 24.50 14.21
C HIS A 708 -39.87 25.30 13.08
N TYR A 709 -39.00 24.69 12.32
CA TYR A 709 -38.38 25.36 11.20
C TYR A 709 -39.41 25.59 10.07
N ILE A 710 -39.18 26.64 9.27
CA ILE A 710 -40.02 26.98 8.11
C ILE A 710 -39.26 26.54 6.84
N PRO A 711 -39.62 25.42 6.19
CA PRO A 711 -38.81 24.80 5.15
C PRO A 711 -38.44 25.74 4.00
N SER A 712 -39.42 26.53 3.51
CA SER A 712 -39.26 27.40 2.33
C SER A 712 -38.25 28.55 2.52
N GLN A 713 -37.84 28.83 3.79
CA GLN A 713 -36.93 29.92 4.14
C GLN A 713 -35.77 29.45 5.02
N SER A 714 -35.57 28.15 5.13
CA SER A 714 -34.52 27.55 5.97
C SER A 714 -33.39 26.93 5.14
N ASN A 715 -32.47 26.24 5.83
CA ASN A 715 -31.30 25.64 5.21
C ASN A 715 -30.43 26.64 4.43
N ASN A 716 -30.35 27.90 4.87
CA ASN A 716 -29.48 28.88 4.22
C ASN A 716 -28.03 28.59 4.61
N LEU A 717 -27.18 28.38 3.62
CA LEU A 717 -25.76 28.06 3.81
C LEU A 717 -24.95 29.31 4.19
N ALA A 718 -24.09 29.18 5.19
CA ALA A 718 -23.08 30.17 5.57
C ALA A 718 -21.76 29.46 5.84
N ASP A 719 -20.70 30.20 6.21
CA ASP A 719 -19.41 29.56 6.54
C ASP A 719 -19.62 28.51 7.65
N ARG A 720 -19.44 27.21 7.29
CA ARG A 720 -19.64 26.05 8.17
C ARG A 720 -20.91 26.08 9.02
N SER A 721 -21.92 26.84 8.59
CA SER A 721 -23.11 27.12 9.39
C SER A 721 -24.38 27.02 8.56
N LEU A 722 -25.49 26.72 9.25
CA LEU A 722 -26.84 26.76 8.68
C LEU A 722 -27.71 27.79 9.39
N ILE A 723 -28.53 28.50 8.64
CA ILE A 723 -29.47 29.50 9.15
C ILE A 723 -30.88 29.04 8.82
N HIS A 724 -31.68 28.81 9.87
CA HIS A 724 -33.10 28.41 9.76
C HIS A 724 -34.00 29.54 10.26
N LEU A 725 -35.11 29.71 9.59
CA LEU A 725 -36.21 30.50 10.09
C LEU A 725 -37.14 29.58 10.90
N VAL A 726 -37.54 30.01 12.11
CA VAL A 726 -38.40 29.25 13.01
C VAL A 726 -39.70 30.03 13.34
N ASP A 727 -40.78 29.30 13.60
CA ASP A 727 -42.14 29.82 13.79
C ASP A 727 -42.36 30.37 15.25
N ASN A 728 -41.44 30.08 16.16
CA ASN A 728 -41.53 30.49 17.56
C ASN A 728 -40.13 30.87 18.07
N TYR A 729 -40.08 31.53 19.23
CA TYR A 729 -38.82 31.83 19.91
C TYR A 729 -38.54 30.82 21.02
N LEU A 730 -37.27 30.66 21.38
CA LEU A 730 -36.80 29.84 22.49
C LEU A 730 -36.75 30.71 23.76
N THR A 731 -37.29 30.17 24.86
CA THR A 731 -37.22 30.77 26.17
C THR A 731 -36.08 30.19 27.00
N TYR A 732 -35.67 30.91 28.03
CA TYR A 732 -34.55 30.52 28.89
C TYR A 732 -34.78 31.10 30.30
N GLN A 733 -34.24 30.43 31.31
CA GLN A 733 -34.18 31.04 32.66
C GLN A 733 -33.23 32.20 32.65
N PRO A 734 -33.61 33.32 33.37
CA PRO A 734 -32.74 34.49 33.50
C PRO A 734 -31.43 34.18 34.17
#